data_0f9bea45b021527dd1984c44efc52f59
#
_entry.id   0f9bea45b021527dd1984c44efc52f59
#
_cell.length_a   1.000
_cell.length_b   1.000
_cell.length_c   1.000
_cell.angle_alpha   90.00
_cell.angle_beta   90.00
_cell.angle_gamma   90.00
#
_symmetry.space_group_name_H-M   'P 1'
#
loop_
_entity.id
_entity.type
_entity.pdbx_description
1 polymer ?
#
loop_
_entity_poly.entity_id
_entity_poly.type
_entity_poly.pdbx_seq_one_letter_code
_entity_poly.pdbx_strand_id
1 'polypeptide(L)'
;MRTVPSAWASRLYSLQRMAVLLCGFAVAVGMAQTAQRTTSKIPVQIGGYSIDVSLDPAHHALSAKTRVEFTTSQNLAKVEFQLSPALHVDSVTDGSGKSLSVTRSGGEITVTPAGDLTPGSKAAWTFAYSSVFNATPGSGLHLASIGEPVSYLLYRADWFPVVGDGSQRFTAEMHVHVPTGDHVVASGLTGSPHPDANGQTIFDFNWPHPAFPGTVIAGKFQLPVETPGSHIGVYQIAHESGVDSDAAKPSGQEIAATAAKQYGELAAQFGPAGSGELNIVELPNDTLPAVSAPEIAAIAGNQLETSDYARLLINTIAHQWWAQEVSPASPNDAWITNGMCRYAELEYLRRTATPGVAADAILNVSASALAFNGVPLADVARYPEYSREFEAMTYDKGAMIFRMLRWQIGDAAFQQTLREVLSEPDKSVSSAKFEQIAEAASHENLRPFFTQWLNNTSAPTLQDKWTLYRLGNNQGFRTVGEIDEDLDLFQMPVEVQVETEGKTVTKRVDVMGPQTQFTIDTFGIPRKVSLDPQRWLLRNDDALQVRVHILRGMAKAAANDDAGAIAEYRAALALDATSSLASYRLGEVYFGQRNYQAAEDAFRAALNGDGVPKWIEVWSDLQLGRIFDASGQRDRAINQYREAIETHDDTSGAVTLASDSLKHPYLPPTGSPH
;
A
#
# COMPACT_ATOMS: atom_id res chain seq x y z
N MET A 1 -42.57 -5.86 58.86
CA MET A 1 -43.23 -4.56 58.60
C MET A 1 -42.77 -4.05 57.26
N ARG A 2 -43.71 -3.92 56.37
CA ARG A 2 -43.77 -3.31 55.03
C ARG A 2 -42.46 -3.01 54.29
N THR A 3 -42.23 -3.84 53.30
CA THR A 3 -41.35 -3.68 52.16
C THR A 3 -41.87 -2.59 51.21
N VAL A 4 -40.99 -1.68 50.76
CA VAL A 4 -41.25 -0.73 49.65
C VAL A 4 -40.46 -1.21 48.42
N PRO A 5 -41.05 -1.26 47.22
CA PRO A 5 -40.42 -1.91 46.05
C PRO A 5 -39.44 -0.98 45.30
N SER A 6 -38.39 -1.61 44.82
CA SER A 6 -37.32 -1.07 43.96
C SER A 6 -37.83 -0.76 42.53
N ALA A 7 -38.32 0.45 42.31
CA ALA A 7 -38.71 0.92 40.97
C ALA A 7 -37.79 1.98 40.37
N TRP A 8 -36.63 2.21 40.98
CA TRP A 8 -35.67 3.25 40.54
C TRP A 8 -34.43 2.70 39.84
N ALA A 9 -34.14 1.43 39.92
CA ALA A 9 -32.98 0.84 39.28
C ALA A 9 -33.17 0.53 37.78
N SER A 10 -34.42 0.40 37.29
CA SER A 10 -34.71 0.07 35.89
C SER A 10 -34.73 1.28 34.94
N ARG A 11 -34.84 2.51 35.44
CA ARG A 11 -34.89 3.73 34.63
C ARG A 11 -33.50 4.34 34.34
N LEU A 12 -32.48 4.03 35.12
CA LEU A 12 -31.11 4.46 34.87
C LEU A 12 -30.42 3.60 33.81
N TYR A 13 -30.78 2.32 33.71
CA TYR A 13 -30.24 1.41 32.69
C TYR A 13 -30.79 1.67 31.27
N SER A 14 -32.00 2.21 31.14
CA SER A 14 -32.58 2.55 29.84
C SER A 14 -32.06 3.88 29.27
N LEU A 15 -31.68 4.83 30.14
CA LEU A 15 -31.10 6.12 29.71
C LEU A 15 -29.63 6.02 29.31
N GLN A 16 -28.85 5.11 29.91
CA GLN A 16 -27.49 4.83 29.48
C GLN A 16 -27.43 4.09 28.13
N ARG A 17 -28.33 3.16 27.85
CA ARG A 17 -28.42 2.52 26.53
C ARG A 17 -28.92 3.45 25.43
N MET A 18 -29.75 4.44 25.71
CA MET A 18 -30.15 5.44 24.72
C MET A 18 -29.05 6.49 24.46
N ALA A 19 -28.22 6.82 25.44
CA ALA A 19 -27.09 7.72 25.25
C ALA A 19 -25.95 7.06 24.42
N VAL A 20 -25.70 5.76 24.62
CA VAL A 20 -24.72 4.99 23.82
C VAL A 20 -25.21 4.77 22.39
N LEU A 21 -26.51 4.59 22.16
CA LEU A 21 -27.10 4.49 20.82
C LEU A 21 -27.08 5.85 20.08
N LEU A 22 -27.26 6.97 20.78
CA LEU A 22 -27.19 8.31 20.18
C LEU A 22 -25.74 8.76 19.89
N CYS A 23 -24.76 8.40 20.71
CA CYS A 23 -23.35 8.61 20.41
C CYS A 23 -22.83 7.71 19.29
N GLY A 24 -23.30 6.46 19.22
CA GLY A 24 -22.95 5.55 18.10
C GLY A 24 -23.54 6.01 16.75
N PHE A 25 -24.73 6.61 16.75
CA PHE A 25 -25.34 7.18 15.53
C PHE A 25 -24.67 8.50 15.10
N ALA A 26 -24.19 9.32 16.03
CA ALA A 26 -23.47 10.56 15.69
C ALA A 26 -22.08 10.31 15.11
N VAL A 27 -21.39 9.25 15.56
CA VAL A 27 -20.09 8.83 14.98
C VAL A 27 -20.28 8.16 13.60
N ALA A 28 -21.35 7.36 13.42
CA ALA A 28 -21.66 6.75 12.12
C ALA A 28 -22.12 7.78 11.08
N VAL A 29 -22.83 8.85 11.50
CA VAL A 29 -23.23 9.95 10.60
C VAL A 29 -22.03 10.86 10.26
N GLY A 30 -21.08 11.03 11.18
CA GLY A 30 -19.83 11.77 10.92
C GLY A 30 -18.90 11.07 9.93
N MET A 31 -18.85 9.73 9.91
CA MET A 31 -18.09 8.96 8.92
C MET A 31 -18.80 8.80 7.58
N ALA A 32 -20.13 8.91 7.53
CA ALA A 32 -20.87 8.84 6.29
C ALA A 32 -20.84 10.14 5.46
N GLN A 33 -20.45 11.27 6.05
CA GLN A 33 -20.38 12.55 5.33
C GLN A 33 -19.04 12.81 4.63
N THR A 34 -18.01 11.98 4.85
CA THR A 34 -16.75 12.04 4.08
C THR A 34 -16.77 11.17 2.81
N ALA A 35 -17.83 10.41 2.54
CA ALA A 35 -17.88 9.39 1.48
C ALA A 35 -18.66 9.79 0.22
N GLN A 36 -18.96 11.06 -0.01
CA GLN A 36 -19.50 11.54 -1.29
C GLN A 36 -18.65 12.67 -1.86
N ARG A 37 -17.42 12.37 -2.27
CA ARG A 37 -16.80 13.13 -3.34
C ARG A 37 -17.44 12.67 -4.65
N THR A 38 -18.58 13.27 -4.98
CA THR A 38 -19.14 13.20 -6.33
C THR A 38 -18.06 13.69 -7.30
N THR A 39 -17.87 12.98 -8.40
CA THR A 39 -17.09 13.41 -9.57
C THR A 39 -17.77 14.61 -10.24
N SER A 40 -17.92 15.70 -9.54
CA SER A 40 -18.31 16.98 -10.10
C SER A 40 -17.08 17.51 -10.85
N LYS A 41 -17.27 17.84 -12.11
CA LYS A 41 -16.22 18.42 -12.95
C LYS A 41 -15.62 19.62 -12.22
N ILE A 42 -14.34 19.51 -11.81
CA ILE A 42 -13.66 20.56 -11.05
C ILE A 42 -13.73 21.86 -11.90
N PRO A 43 -14.32 22.94 -11.38
CA PRO A 43 -14.59 24.13 -12.19
C PRO A 43 -13.36 25.00 -12.47
N VAL A 44 -12.22 24.62 -11.88
CA VAL A 44 -10.93 25.30 -11.97
C VAL A 44 -9.89 24.36 -12.53
N GLN A 45 -9.15 24.80 -13.55
CA GLN A 45 -8.01 24.08 -14.10
C GLN A 45 -6.72 24.80 -13.72
N ILE A 46 -5.83 24.09 -13.04
CA ILE A 46 -4.53 24.60 -12.64
C ILE A 46 -3.59 24.64 -13.86
N GLY A 47 -2.91 25.78 -14.03
CA GLY A 47 -1.85 25.96 -15.01
C GLY A 47 -0.48 25.65 -14.42
N GLY A 48 -0.19 26.19 -13.25
CA GLY A 48 1.09 25.98 -12.58
C GLY A 48 1.17 26.64 -11.21
N TYR A 49 2.24 26.29 -10.50
CA TYR A 49 2.58 26.85 -9.22
C TYR A 49 3.97 27.49 -9.25
N SER A 50 4.13 28.61 -8.50
CA SER A 50 5.44 29.14 -8.09
C SER A 50 5.44 29.17 -6.57
N ILE A 51 6.32 28.37 -5.96
CA ILE A 51 6.35 28.10 -4.51
C ILE A 51 7.70 28.58 -3.96
N ASP A 52 7.64 29.44 -2.95
CA ASP A 52 8.79 29.88 -2.15
C ASP A 52 8.54 29.38 -0.72
N VAL A 53 9.35 28.43 -0.25
CA VAL A 53 9.16 27.77 1.04
C VAL A 53 10.44 27.76 1.86
N SER A 54 10.36 28.17 3.12
CA SER A 54 11.45 28.09 4.10
C SER A 54 11.11 27.06 5.17
N LEU A 55 12.07 26.16 5.42
CA LEU A 55 12.00 25.12 6.45
C LEU A 55 12.94 25.49 7.60
N ASP A 56 12.44 25.41 8.82
CA ASP A 56 13.20 25.54 10.06
C ASP A 56 13.05 24.27 10.90
N PRO A 57 13.90 23.24 10.68
CA PRO A 57 13.82 21.98 11.40
C PRO A 57 14.00 22.12 12.92
N ALA A 58 14.81 23.09 13.37
CA ALA A 58 15.08 23.31 14.80
C ALA A 58 13.85 23.80 15.57
N HIS A 59 12.96 24.51 14.91
CA HIS A 59 11.72 25.03 15.50
C HIS A 59 10.47 24.32 14.96
N HIS A 60 10.65 23.25 14.16
CA HIS A 60 9.56 22.53 13.49
C HIS A 60 8.65 23.45 12.66
N ALA A 61 9.21 24.48 12.04
CA ALA A 61 8.45 25.54 11.42
C ALA A 61 8.56 25.56 9.90
N LEU A 62 7.46 25.98 9.26
CA LEU A 62 7.35 26.24 7.83
C LEU A 62 6.77 27.63 7.61
N SER A 63 7.32 28.37 6.67
CA SER A 63 6.68 29.54 6.07
C SER A 63 6.76 29.46 4.56
N ALA A 64 5.67 29.79 3.88
CA ALA A 64 5.62 29.68 2.43
C ALA A 64 4.78 30.78 1.77
N LYS A 65 5.15 31.09 0.53
CA LYS A 65 4.35 31.86 -0.41
C LYS A 65 4.14 31.03 -1.66
N THR A 66 2.89 30.71 -1.96
CA THR A 66 2.53 29.94 -3.17
C THR A 66 1.66 30.80 -4.07
N ARG A 67 2.17 31.02 -5.27
CA ARG A 67 1.38 31.59 -6.36
C ARG A 67 0.80 30.47 -7.20
N VAL A 68 -0.52 30.43 -7.34
CA VAL A 68 -1.24 29.48 -8.18
C VAL A 68 -1.82 30.19 -9.38
N GLU A 69 -1.56 29.68 -10.57
CA GLU A 69 -2.16 30.13 -11.84
C GLU A 69 -3.24 29.15 -12.27
N PHE A 70 -4.43 29.65 -12.58
CA PHE A 70 -5.55 28.79 -12.95
C PHE A 70 -6.51 29.45 -13.95
N THR A 71 -7.30 28.60 -14.60
CA THR A 71 -8.37 29.01 -15.52
C THR A 71 -9.70 28.43 -15.05
N THR A 72 -10.77 29.21 -15.12
CA THR A 72 -12.11 28.76 -14.74
C THR A 72 -12.89 28.23 -15.94
N SER A 73 -13.69 27.18 -15.75
CA SER A 73 -14.53 26.57 -16.79
C SER A 73 -16.00 27.01 -16.71
N GLN A 74 -16.39 27.70 -15.64
CA GLN A 74 -17.75 28.19 -15.40
C GLN A 74 -17.72 29.49 -14.60
N ASN A 75 -18.91 30.13 -14.39
CA ASN A 75 -19.02 31.31 -13.53
C ASN A 75 -18.77 30.91 -12.08
N LEU A 76 -17.83 31.59 -11.40
CA LEU A 76 -17.48 31.33 -10.01
C LEU A 76 -17.48 32.62 -9.19
N ALA A 77 -18.35 32.68 -8.21
CA ALA A 77 -18.32 33.71 -7.15
C ALA A 77 -17.31 33.38 -6.03
N LYS A 78 -16.87 32.13 -5.96
CA LYS A 78 -15.90 31.62 -4.97
C LYS A 78 -15.09 30.49 -5.60
N VAL A 79 -13.85 30.33 -5.13
CA VAL A 79 -12.97 29.21 -5.50
C VAL A 79 -12.53 28.49 -4.24
N GLU A 80 -12.61 27.16 -4.27
CA GLU A 80 -12.28 26.28 -3.15
C GLU A 80 -10.90 25.62 -3.38
N PHE A 81 -10.07 25.65 -2.36
CA PHE A 81 -8.76 25.00 -2.30
C PHE A 81 -8.70 24.10 -1.07
N GLN A 82 -7.89 23.06 -1.13
CA GLN A 82 -7.49 22.27 0.02
C GLN A 82 -6.11 22.73 0.49
N LEU A 83 -5.95 22.86 1.79
CA LEU A 83 -4.66 23.13 2.45
C LEU A 83 -4.68 22.46 3.82
N SER A 84 -3.60 21.78 4.19
CA SER A 84 -3.49 21.09 5.47
C SER A 84 -4.04 21.90 6.63
N PRO A 85 -4.92 21.34 7.49
CA PRO A 85 -5.45 22.04 8.66
C PRO A 85 -4.36 22.54 9.62
N ALA A 86 -3.17 21.95 9.57
CA ALA A 86 -2.02 22.37 10.38
C ALA A 86 -1.43 23.72 9.95
N LEU A 87 -1.70 24.17 8.73
CA LEU A 87 -1.16 25.43 8.19
C LEU A 87 -2.10 26.60 8.45
N HIS A 88 -1.58 27.74 8.91
CA HIS A 88 -2.31 28.98 9.06
C HIS A 88 -2.19 29.83 7.79
N VAL A 89 -3.30 30.34 7.27
CA VAL A 89 -3.30 31.25 6.11
C VAL A 89 -3.17 32.68 6.62
N ASP A 90 -2.05 33.31 6.32
CA ASP A 90 -1.75 34.67 6.73
C ASP A 90 -2.43 35.69 5.81
N SER A 91 -2.42 35.47 4.51
CA SER A 91 -3.08 36.31 3.51
C SER A 91 -3.27 35.61 2.17
N VAL A 92 -4.26 36.06 1.40
CA VAL A 92 -4.39 35.71 -0.01
C VAL A 92 -4.54 37.00 -0.82
N THR A 93 -3.76 37.16 -1.88
CA THR A 93 -3.81 38.33 -2.77
C THR A 93 -4.02 37.91 -4.20
N ASP A 94 -4.66 38.76 -4.99
CA ASP A 94 -4.77 38.57 -6.44
C ASP A 94 -3.49 38.99 -7.19
N GLY A 95 -3.47 38.82 -8.52
CA GLY A 95 -2.32 39.16 -9.36
C GLY A 95 -1.94 40.65 -9.37
N SER A 96 -2.78 41.54 -8.84
CA SER A 96 -2.48 42.97 -8.64
C SER A 96 -1.94 43.28 -7.24
N GLY A 97 -1.89 42.29 -6.35
CA GLY A 97 -1.50 42.43 -4.95
C GLY A 97 -2.65 42.83 -4.02
N LYS A 98 -3.90 42.89 -4.51
CA LYS A 98 -5.06 43.24 -3.68
C LYS A 98 -5.47 42.03 -2.83
N SER A 99 -5.72 42.28 -1.54
CA SER A 99 -6.19 41.25 -0.61
C SER A 99 -7.57 40.70 -1.00
N LEU A 100 -7.72 39.39 -0.94
CA LEU A 100 -8.96 38.67 -1.15
C LEU A 100 -9.54 38.18 0.17
N SER A 101 -10.88 38.03 0.20
CA SER A 101 -11.56 37.49 1.39
C SER A 101 -11.44 35.97 1.41
N VAL A 102 -11.08 35.47 2.57
CA VAL A 102 -10.84 34.03 2.79
C VAL A 102 -11.71 33.53 3.94
N THR A 103 -12.35 32.40 3.73
CA THR A 103 -12.99 31.63 4.81
C THR A 103 -12.43 30.21 4.83
N ARG A 104 -12.35 29.61 6.01
CA ARG A 104 -11.77 28.28 6.19
C ARG A 104 -12.69 27.38 6.99
N SER A 105 -12.78 26.10 6.57
CA SER A 105 -13.46 25.02 7.28
C SER A 105 -12.59 23.77 7.23
N GLY A 106 -11.90 23.46 8.32
CA GLY A 106 -10.91 22.37 8.33
C GLY A 106 -9.79 22.56 7.31
N GLY A 107 -9.64 21.62 6.40
CA GLY A 107 -8.68 21.70 5.27
C GLY A 107 -9.16 22.53 4.08
N GLU A 108 -10.44 22.86 4.01
CA GLU A 108 -11.01 23.62 2.90
C GLU A 108 -10.85 25.13 3.10
N ILE A 109 -10.35 25.80 2.08
CA ILE A 109 -10.18 27.26 2.00
C ILE A 109 -11.05 27.78 0.86
N THR A 110 -12.01 28.63 1.18
CA THR A 110 -12.84 29.31 0.18
C THR A 110 -12.35 30.73 -0.01
N VAL A 111 -11.93 31.08 -1.20
CA VAL A 111 -11.46 32.42 -1.57
C VAL A 111 -12.52 33.12 -2.42
N THR A 112 -12.91 34.35 -2.04
CA THR A 112 -13.85 35.19 -2.77
C THR A 112 -13.07 36.17 -3.64
N PRO A 113 -13.16 36.10 -4.97
CA PRO A 113 -12.50 37.03 -5.88
C PRO A 113 -13.09 38.45 -5.76
N ALA A 114 -12.36 39.46 -6.24
CA ALA A 114 -12.81 40.84 -6.23
C ALA A 114 -14.04 41.13 -7.15
N GLY A 115 -14.33 40.20 -8.03
CA GLY A 115 -15.49 40.16 -8.94
C GLY A 115 -15.65 38.74 -9.47
N ASP A 116 -16.85 38.37 -9.91
CA ASP A 116 -17.14 37.02 -10.40
C ASP A 116 -16.20 36.62 -11.55
N LEU A 117 -15.66 35.40 -11.46
CA LEU A 117 -14.85 34.81 -12.52
C LEU A 117 -15.78 34.18 -13.55
N THR A 118 -15.61 34.53 -14.82
CA THR A 118 -16.39 33.96 -15.95
C THR A 118 -15.64 32.80 -16.62
N PRO A 119 -16.31 31.92 -17.37
CA PRO A 119 -15.64 30.86 -18.11
C PRO A 119 -14.49 31.37 -18.96
N GLY A 120 -13.31 30.75 -18.85
CA GLY A 120 -12.08 31.15 -19.54
C GLY A 120 -11.29 32.25 -18.83
N SER A 121 -11.77 32.77 -17.68
CA SER A 121 -10.99 33.72 -16.87
C SER A 121 -9.70 33.08 -16.39
N LYS A 122 -8.57 33.75 -16.63
CA LYS A 122 -7.28 33.41 -16.09
C LYS A 122 -7.03 34.23 -14.82
N ALA A 123 -6.67 33.57 -13.76
CA ALA A 123 -6.34 34.20 -12.49
C ALA A 123 -5.01 33.70 -11.94
N ALA A 124 -4.34 34.53 -11.16
CA ALA A 124 -3.15 34.18 -10.42
C ALA A 124 -3.29 34.72 -9.00
N TRP A 125 -3.32 33.84 -8.02
CA TRP A 125 -3.46 34.21 -6.62
C TRP A 125 -2.24 33.77 -5.83
N THR A 126 -1.82 34.60 -4.86
CA THR A 126 -0.70 34.29 -3.99
C THR A 126 -1.22 34.08 -2.57
N PHE A 127 -0.95 32.90 -2.04
CA PHE A 127 -1.21 32.49 -0.67
C PHE A 127 0.07 32.65 0.14
N ALA A 128 0.01 33.38 1.27
CA ALA A 128 1.06 33.34 2.29
C ALA A 128 0.50 32.55 3.48
N TYR A 129 1.28 31.61 3.96
CA TYR A 129 0.88 30.72 5.06
C TYR A 129 2.09 30.22 5.82
N SER A 130 1.84 29.84 7.09
CA SER A 130 2.88 29.37 7.99
C SER A 130 2.35 28.35 8.99
N SER A 131 3.22 27.60 9.61
CA SER A 131 2.89 26.70 10.72
C SER A 131 4.11 26.32 11.55
N VAL A 132 3.82 25.85 12.77
CA VAL A 132 4.76 25.08 13.59
C VAL A 132 4.19 23.66 13.70
N PHE A 133 4.88 22.69 13.09
CA PHE A 133 4.52 21.27 13.14
C PHE A 133 5.03 20.67 14.45
N ASN A 134 4.26 20.77 15.52
CA ASN A 134 4.55 20.03 16.74
C ASN A 134 4.28 18.55 16.47
N ALA A 135 5.32 17.80 16.18
CA ALA A 135 5.22 16.35 16.07
C ALA A 135 4.73 15.78 17.40
N THR A 136 3.48 15.35 17.46
CA THR A 136 3.00 14.52 18.57
C THR A 136 3.35 13.07 18.20
N PRO A 137 4.33 12.44 18.84
CA PRO A 137 4.65 11.05 18.58
C PRO A 137 3.42 10.18 18.84
N GLY A 138 3.00 9.38 17.89
CA GLY A 138 2.12 8.25 18.11
C GLY A 138 0.68 8.33 17.60
N SER A 139 0.30 9.27 16.74
CA SER A 139 -1.07 9.31 16.20
C SER A 139 -1.12 9.38 14.68
N GLY A 140 -1.12 8.22 14.03
CA GLY A 140 -1.52 8.12 12.62
C GLY A 140 -0.41 8.29 11.59
N LEU A 141 -0.79 8.29 10.32
CA LEU A 141 0.08 8.42 9.17
C LEU A 141 0.56 9.86 9.00
N HIS A 142 1.87 10.08 9.01
CA HIS A 142 2.47 11.40 8.82
C HIS A 142 2.88 11.60 7.35
N LEU A 143 2.20 12.52 6.65
CA LEU A 143 2.51 12.90 5.27
C LEU A 143 3.39 14.15 5.18
N ALA A 144 3.57 14.88 6.28
CA ALA A 144 4.48 16.00 6.40
C ALA A 144 5.07 16.03 7.81
N SER A 145 6.36 16.31 7.91
CA SER A 145 7.07 16.53 9.17
C SER A 145 8.22 17.47 8.92
N ILE A 146 8.47 18.38 9.87
CA ILE A 146 9.61 19.28 9.85
C ILE A 146 10.41 19.06 11.11
N GLY A 147 11.64 18.60 10.95
CA GLY A 147 12.52 18.26 12.08
C GLY A 147 13.83 17.66 11.63
N GLU A 148 14.71 17.44 12.60
CA GLU A 148 15.99 16.77 12.41
C GLU A 148 15.82 15.23 12.50
N PRO A 149 16.57 14.39 11.79
CA PRO A 149 17.60 14.78 10.81
C PRO A 149 17.02 15.10 9.42
N VAL A 150 15.75 14.81 9.14
CA VAL A 150 15.10 14.97 7.84
C VAL A 150 13.70 15.54 8.01
N SER A 151 13.42 16.59 7.25
CA SER A 151 12.09 17.15 7.04
C SER A 151 11.52 16.63 5.72
N TYR A 152 10.21 16.36 5.66
CA TYR A 152 9.55 15.98 4.42
C TYR A 152 8.16 16.58 4.31
N LEU A 153 7.82 16.99 3.10
CA LEU A 153 6.52 17.51 2.70
C LEU A 153 6.08 16.70 1.48
N LEU A 154 5.24 15.70 1.68
CA LEU A 154 4.74 14.89 0.57
C LEU A 154 3.59 15.62 -0.13
N TYR A 155 3.47 15.45 -1.44
CA TYR A 155 2.41 16.11 -2.22
C TYR A 155 1.01 15.91 -1.61
N ARG A 156 0.69 14.70 -1.16
CA ARG A 156 -0.61 14.35 -0.55
C ARG A 156 -0.83 14.91 0.86
N ALA A 157 0.13 15.63 1.41
CA ALA A 157 -0.04 16.35 2.69
C ALA A 157 -0.85 17.65 2.56
N ASP A 158 -1.22 18.05 1.34
CA ASP A 158 -1.85 19.34 1.03
C ASP A 158 -1.09 20.52 1.69
N TRP A 159 0.25 20.49 1.61
CA TRP A 159 1.11 21.48 2.25
C TRP A 159 1.17 22.82 1.47
N PHE A 160 0.61 22.87 0.28
CA PHE A 160 0.33 24.07 -0.50
C PHE A 160 -1.11 24.00 -1.06
N PRO A 161 -1.71 25.13 -1.48
CA PRO A 161 -3.11 25.15 -1.91
C PRO A 161 -3.33 24.30 -3.15
N VAL A 162 -4.11 23.22 -3.04
CA VAL A 162 -4.50 22.36 -4.16
C VAL A 162 -6.00 22.48 -4.46
N VAL A 163 -6.41 22.20 -5.68
CA VAL A 163 -7.81 22.26 -6.10
C VAL A 163 -8.40 20.86 -6.23
N GLY A 164 -9.59 20.67 -5.69
CA GLY A 164 -10.31 19.39 -5.76
C GLY A 164 -9.64 18.33 -4.87
N ASP A 165 -9.41 17.15 -5.44
CA ASP A 165 -8.78 16.00 -4.78
C ASP A 165 -7.26 15.90 -5.03
N GLY A 166 -6.65 16.92 -5.64
CA GLY A 166 -5.24 16.93 -6.00
C GLY A 166 -4.89 16.00 -7.18
N SER A 167 -5.86 15.60 -7.98
CA SER A 167 -5.60 14.73 -9.16
C SER A 167 -5.18 15.50 -10.42
N GLN A 168 -5.26 16.84 -10.42
CA GLN A 168 -4.84 17.65 -11.55
C GLN A 168 -3.33 17.73 -11.66
N ARG A 169 -2.81 17.50 -12.87
CA ARG A 169 -1.40 17.71 -13.20
C ARG A 169 -1.09 19.18 -13.34
N PHE A 170 0.09 19.61 -12.91
CA PHE A 170 0.54 20.99 -12.94
C PHE A 170 2.03 21.11 -13.23
N THR A 171 2.46 22.30 -13.65
CA THR A 171 3.87 22.69 -13.68
C THR A 171 4.26 23.38 -12.39
N ALA A 172 5.50 23.28 -11.95
CA ALA A 172 5.95 23.93 -10.72
C ALA A 172 7.34 24.54 -10.87
N GLU A 173 7.48 25.73 -10.30
CA GLU A 173 8.76 26.37 -9.97
C GLU A 173 8.82 26.46 -8.44
N MET A 174 9.89 25.96 -7.81
CA MET A 174 10.03 25.96 -6.36
C MET A 174 11.39 26.50 -5.94
N HIS A 175 11.38 27.36 -4.91
CA HIS A 175 12.55 27.83 -4.19
C HIS A 175 12.47 27.33 -2.76
N VAL A 176 13.36 26.43 -2.38
CA VAL A 176 13.33 25.78 -1.07
C VAL A 176 14.51 26.28 -0.24
N HIS A 177 14.22 27.01 0.83
CA HIS A 177 15.20 27.57 1.77
C HIS A 177 15.36 26.61 2.96
N VAL A 178 16.60 26.20 3.22
CA VAL A 178 16.94 25.30 4.32
C VAL A 178 18.17 25.79 5.09
N PRO A 179 18.42 25.33 6.32
CA PRO A 179 19.67 25.60 7.02
C PRO A 179 20.89 25.23 6.21
N THR A 180 21.98 25.98 6.38
CA THR A 180 23.24 25.67 5.71
C THR A 180 23.77 24.29 6.13
N GLY A 181 24.08 23.45 5.15
CA GLY A 181 24.53 22.08 5.35
C GLY A 181 23.45 21.02 5.12
N ASP A 182 22.19 21.42 5.04
CA ASP A 182 21.12 20.52 4.61
C ASP A 182 21.10 20.40 3.08
N HIS A 183 20.68 19.23 2.58
CA HIS A 183 20.39 18.96 1.18
C HIS A 183 18.89 18.89 0.95
N VAL A 184 18.45 19.26 -0.26
CA VAL A 184 17.06 19.17 -0.66
C VAL A 184 16.92 18.28 -1.88
N VAL A 185 15.97 17.37 -1.84
CA VAL A 185 15.56 16.53 -2.97
C VAL A 185 14.10 16.85 -3.29
N ALA A 186 13.87 17.34 -4.50
CA ALA A 186 12.56 17.58 -5.10
C ALA A 186 12.67 17.36 -6.61
N SER A 187 11.55 17.45 -7.34
CA SER A 187 11.53 17.19 -8.79
C SER A 187 12.11 18.37 -9.58
N GLY A 188 13.02 18.10 -10.52
CA GLY A 188 13.54 19.10 -11.48
C GLY A 188 14.55 20.08 -10.89
N LEU A 189 15.57 19.59 -10.18
CA LEU A 189 16.65 20.44 -9.65
C LEU A 189 17.33 21.23 -10.76
N THR A 190 17.45 22.56 -10.56
CA THR A 190 18.10 23.47 -11.51
C THR A 190 19.24 24.23 -10.86
N GLY A 191 20.39 24.21 -11.53
CA GLY A 191 21.56 24.95 -11.07
C GLY A 191 22.21 24.40 -9.81
N SER A 192 23.09 25.20 -9.20
CA SER A 192 23.75 24.86 -7.94
C SER A 192 23.09 25.60 -6.78
N PRO A 193 22.98 24.99 -5.59
CA PRO A 193 22.49 25.67 -4.41
C PRO A 193 23.28 26.95 -4.11
N HIS A 194 22.57 27.99 -3.64
CA HIS A 194 23.17 29.28 -3.37
C HIS A 194 22.66 29.88 -2.05
N PRO A 195 23.45 30.73 -1.37
CA PRO A 195 23.04 31.33 -0.09
C PRO A 195 21.97 32.41 -0.29
N ASP A 196 21.04 32.54 0.65
CA ASP A 196 20.15 33.69 0.76
C ASP A 196 20.73 34.80 1.66
N ALA A 197 19.96 35.91 1.79
CA ALA A 197 20.34 37.03 2.63
C ALA A 197 20.32 36.72 4.15
N ASN A 198 19.65 35.66 4.56
CA ASN A 198 19.47 35.25 5.97
C ASN A 198 20.48 34.16 6.38
N GLY A 199 21.37 33.73 5.48
CA GLY A 199 22.32 32.68 5.74
C GLY A 199 21.77 31.27 5.60
N GLN A 200 20.61 31.11 4.95
CA GLN A 200 20.09 29.82 4.52
C GLN A 200 20.65 29.46 3.14
N THR A 201 20.52 28.20 2.75
CA THR A 201 20.81 27.70 1.41
C THR A 201 19.51 27.56 0.63
N ILE A 202 19.46 28.10 -0.59
CA ILE A 202 18.33 27.98 -1.51
C ILE A 202 18.64 26.89 -2.54
N PHE A 203 17.66 26.03 -2.76
CA PHE A 203 17.63 25.06 -3.85
C PHE A 203 16.49 25.44 -4.79
N ASP A 204 16.81 25.55 -6.09
CA ASP A 204 15.87 25.91 -7.14
C ASP A 204 15.45 24.68 -7.93
N PHE A 205 14.14 24.52 -8.13
CA PHE A 205 13.54 23.44 -8.86
C PHE A 205 12.60 24.00 -9.94
N ASN A 206 12.63 23.40 -11.12
CA ASN A 206 11.72 23.75 -12.21
C ASN A 206 11.21 22.49 -12.90
N TRP A 207 9.91 22.26 -12.80
CA TRP A 207 9.24 21.17 -13.49
C TRP A 207 8.26 21.73 -14.56
N PRO A 208 8.69 21.82 -15.83
CA PRO A 208 7.94 22.54 -16.85
C PRO A 208 6.82 21.69 -17.51
N HIS A 209 6.70 20.41 -17.15
CA HIS A 209 5.71 19.51 -17.74
C HIS A 209 4.61 19.18 -16.73
N PRO A 210 3.32 19.05 -17.15
CA PRO A 210 2.25 18.69 -16.21
C PRO A 210 2.48 17.33 -15.54
N ALA A 211 2.72 17.32 -14.22
CA ALA A 211 2.91 16.14 -13.37
C ALA A 211 2.46 16.48 -11.93
N PHE A 212 3.05 15.81 -10.92
CA PHE A 212 2.80 16.06 -9.50
C PHE A 212 4.08 16.41 -8.74
N PRO A 213 4.83 17.48 -9.14
CA PRO A 213 6.13 17.83 -8.57
C PRO A 213 6.01 18.57 -7.22
N GLY A 214 5.19 18.06 -6.28
CA GLY A 214 4.91 18.73 -5.01
C GLY A 214 5.52 18.03 -3.79
N THR A 215 6.48 17.11 -3.96
CA THR A 215 7.19 16.46 -2.86
C THR A 215 8.54 17.13 -2.64
N VAL A 216 8.82 17.50 -1.37
CA VAL A 216 10.10 18.08 -0.92
C VAL A 216 10.61 17.26 0.25
N ILE A 217 11.87 16.81 0.17
CA ILE A 217 12.58 16.10 1.25
C ILE A 217 13.88 16.85 1.50
N ALA A 218 14.11 17.28 2.74
CA ALA A 218 15.23 18.12 3.10
C ALA A 218 15.88 17.66 4.40
N GLY A 219 17.20 17.66 4.47
CA GLY A 219 17.89 17.31 5.70
C GLY A 219 19.35 16.97 5.53
N LYS A 220 19.89 16.30 6.56
CA LYS A 220 21.30 15.89 6.62
C LYS A 220 21.45 14.50 6.03
N PHE A 221 21.92 14.46 4.79
CA PHE A 221 22.23 13.20 4.12
C PHE A 221 23.76 12.97 4.09
N GLN A 222 24.14 11.71 3.97
CA GLN A 222 25.48 11.34 3.56
C GLN A 222 25.76 11.92 2.16
N LEU A 223 27.03 12.03 1.78
CA LEU A 223 27.35 12.44 0.41
C LEU A 223 26.60 11.53 -0.58
N PRO A 224 25.85 12.12 -1.53
CA PRO A 224 25.09 11.33 -2.47
C PRO A 224 25.98 10.36 -3.25
N VAL A 225 25.51 9.13 -3.40
CA VAL A 225 26.19 8.13 -4.22
C VAL A 225 25.55 8.14 -5.60
N GLU A 226 26.36 8.41 -6.62
CA GLU A 226 25.93 8.35 -8.01
C GLU A 226 26.58 7.13 -8.70
N THR A 227 25.81 6.40 -9.50
CA THR A 227 26.33 5.31 -10.30
C THR A 227 26.87 5.86 -11.63
N PRO A 228 28.14 5.64 -11.99
CA PRO A 228 28.68 6.11 -13.27
C PRO A 228 27.86 5.62 -14.46
N GLY A 229 27.38 6.55 -15.29
CA GLY A 229 26.59 6.25 -16.48
C GLY A 229 25.11 5.98 -16.24
N SER A 230 24.63 6.09 -15.01
CA SER A 230 23.21 6.18 -14.68
C SER A 230 22.92 7.51 -14.01
N HIS A 231 21.77 8.09 -14.30
CA HIS A 231 21.30 9.32 -13.64
C HIS A 231 20.54 8.98 -12.35
N ILE A 232 21.16 8.14 -11.49
CA ILE A 232 20.56 7.68 -10.23
C ILE A 232 21.41 8.17 -9.06
N GLY A 233 20.80 9.03 -8.23
CA GLY A 233 21.36 9.48 -6.96
C GLY A 233 20.76 8.71 -5.78
N VAL A 234 21.56 8.47 -4.72
CA VAL A 234 21.07 7.87 -3.47
C VAL A 234 21.42 8.77 -2.30
N TYR A 235 20.40 9.13 -1.53
CA TYR A 235 20.47 10.00 -0.37
C TYR A 235 20.11 9.21 0.88
N GLN A 236 21.10 8.80 1.66
CA GLN A 236 20.90 8.12 2.96
C GLN A 236 21.04 9.11 4.11
N ILE A 237 20.22 8.95 5.14
CA ILE A 237 20.27 9.82 6.33
C ILE A 237 21.63 9.71 6.99
N ALA A 238 22.25 10.86 7.32
CA ALA A 238 23.49 10.90 8.06
C ALA A 238 23.24 10.54 9.53
N HIS A 239 23.89 9.48 10.02
CA HIS A 239 23.88 9.12 11.43
C HIS A 239 25.06 9.75 12.16
N GLU A 240 24.85 10.21 13.40
CA GLU A 240 25.96 10.64 14.25
C GLU A 240 26.92 9.47 14.52
N SER A 241 28.21 9.72 14.38
CA SER A 241 29.25 8.70 14.57
C SER A 241 29.17 8.14 16.01
N GLY A 242 28.86 6.87 16.16
CA GLY A 242 28.83 6.16 17.44
C GLY A 242 27.51 5.47 17.80
N VAL A 243 26.49 5.59 16.99
CA VAL A 243 25.28 4.75 17.10
C VAL A 243 25.45 3.63 16.07
N ASP A 244 25.98 2.49 16.52
CA ASP A 244 25.94 1.25 15.74
C ASP A 244 24.46 0.87 15.54
N SER A 245 23.92 1.06 14.35
CA SER A 245 22.71 0.36 13.97
C SER A 245 23.13 -1.08 13.68
N ASP A 246 22.81 -2.00 14.58
CA ASP A 246 23.11 -3.44 14.43
C ASP A 246 22.41 -4.09 13.23
N ALA A 247 21.50 -3.41 12.58
CA ALA A 247 20.85 -3.86 11.36
C ALA A 247 21.71 -3.51 10.12
N ALA A 248 22.04 -4.51 9.33
CA ALA A 248 22.85 -4.35 8.12
C ALA A 248 22.02 -3.65 7.02
N LYS A 249 21.93 -2.32 7.07
CA LYS A 249 21.43 -1.53 5.93
C LYS A 249 22.31 -1.74 4.71
N PRO A 250 21.73 -1.87 3.51
CA PRO A 250 22.53 -1.85 2.29
C PRO A 250 23.24 -0.50 2.13
N SER A 251 24.44 -0.53 1.63
CA SER A 251 25.20 0.70 1.32
C SER A 251 24.53 1.48 0.20
N GLY A 252 24.75 2.79 0.14
CA GLY A 252 24.24 3.62 -0.97
C GLY A 252 24.65 3.10 -2.35
N GLN A 253 25.83 2.48 -2.47
CA GLN A 253 26.28 1.84 -3.70
C GLN A 253 25.45 0.61 -4.08
N GLU A 254 25.11 -0.23 -3.12
CA GLU A 254 24.25 -1.41 -3.34
C GLU A 254 22.83 -1.00 -3.72
N ILE A 255 22.28 0.02 -3.06
CA ILE A 255 20.98 0.59 -3.42
C ILE A 255 21.01 1.16 -4.84
N ALA A 256 22.03 1.96 -5.17
CA ALA A 256 22.18 2.57 -6.48
C ALA A 256 22.31 1.52 -7.60
N ALA A 257 23.12 0.48 -7.38
CA ALA A 257 23.28 -0.61 -8.33
C ALA A 257 21.97 -1.40 -8.54
N THR A 258 21.23 -1.67 -7.45
CA THR A 258 19.93 -2.33 -7.51
C THR A 258 18.90 -1.48 -8.26
N ALA A 259 18.81 -0.18 -7.92
CA ALA A 259 17.92 0.77 -8.57
C ALA A 259 18.21 0.93 -10.06
N ALA A 260 19.50 1.04 -10.43
CA ALA A 260 19.92 1.16 -11.83
C ALA A 260 19.50 -0.06 -12.67
N LYS A 261 19.68 -1.26 -12.10
CA LYS A 261 19.23 -2.49 -12.75
C LYS A 261 17.72 -2.51 -12.93
N GLN A 262 16.96 -2.21 -11.87
CA GLN A 262 15.50 -2.22 -11.87
C GLN A 262 14.92 -1.17 -12.82
N TYR A 263 15.43 0.06 -12.77
CA TYR A 263 15.06 1.14 -13.68
C TYR A 263 15.34 0.76 -15.14
N GLY A 264 16.52 0.20 -15.42
CA GLY A 264 16.89 -0.25 -16.75
C GLY A 264 15.99 -1.35 -17.30
N GLU A 265 15.56 -2.31 -16.48
CA GLU A 265 14.59 -3.35 -16.84
C GLU A 265 13.21 -2.77 -17.19
N LEU A 266 12.72 -1.82 -16.39
CA LEU A 266 11.44 -1.15 -16.62
C LEU A 266 11.52 -0.21 -17.85
N ALA A 267 12.61 0.53 -18.00
CA ALA A 267 12.84 1.39 -19.17
C ALA A 267 12.97 0.60 -20.48
N ALA A 268 13.53 -0.59 -20.45
CA ALA A 268 13.57 -1.50 -21.61
C ALA A 268 12.16 -1.98 -22.01
N GLN A 269 11.24 -2.07 -21.04
CA GLN A 269 9.86 -2.51 -21.27
C GLN A 269 8.95 -1.35 -21.70
N PHE A 270 9.08 -0.16 -21.09
CA PHE A 270 8.16 0.95 -21.19
C PHE A 270 8.71 2.20 -21.90
N GLY A 271 10.01 2.23 -22.19
CA GLY A 271 10.73 3.44 -22.56
C GLY A 271 11.25 4.19 -21.32
N PRO A 272 12.08 5.24 -21.50
CA PRO A 272 12.53 6.04 -20.36
C PRO A 272 11.36 6.79 -19.71
N ALA A 273 11.38 6.96 -18.38
CA ALA A 273 10.44 7.79 -17.65
C ALA A 273 10.99 9.22 -17.48
N GLY A 274 10.13 10.22 -17.65
CA GLY A 274 10.46 11.63 -17.38
C GLY A 274 11.78 12.10 -18.01
N SER A 275 12.62 12.73 -17.20
CA SER A 275 13.98 13.18 -17.58
C SER A 275 15.01 12.04 -17.69
N GLY A 276 14.69 10.86 -17.18
CA GLY A 276 15.63 9.76 -16.99
C GLY A 276 16.44 9.85 -15.70
N GLU A 277 16.28 10.90 -14.91
CA GLU A 277 16.88 11.02 -13.57
C GLU A 277 16.03 10.33 -12.51
N LEU A 278 16.66 9.80 -11.46
CA LEU A 278 15.96 9.17 -10.34
C LEU A 278 16.79 9.33 -9.05
N ASN A 279 16.15 9.87 -8.03
CA ASN A 279 16.72 10.03 -6.70
C ASN A 279 16.06 9.02 -5.73
N ILE A 280 16.86 8.11 -5.19
CA ILE A 280 16.45 7.22 -4.12
C ILE A 280 16.73 7.91 -2.79
N VAL A 281 15.70 8.12 -1.98
CA VAL A 281 15.82 8.91 -0.75
C VAL A 281 15.37 8.09 0.45
N GLU A 282 16.21 8.01 1.47
CA GLU A 282 15.83 7.43 2.74
C GLU A 282 14.93 8.40 3.52
N LEU A 283 13.79 7.90 4.02
CA LEU A 283 12.87 8.62 4.89
C LEU A 283 12.97 8.15 6.34
N PRO A 284 12.56 8.97 7.32
CA PRO A 284 12.36 8.54 8.70
C PRO A 284 11.37 7.36 8.81
N ASN A 285 11.49 6.57 9.90
CA ASN A 285 10.73 5.34 10.08
C ASN A 285 9.25 5.53 10.45
N ASP A 286 8.84 6.75 10.78
CA ASP A 286 7.48 7.12 11.19
C ASP A 286 6.61 7.66 10.06
N THR A 287 7.03 7.45 8.81
CA THR A 287 6.29 7.86 7.59
C THR A 287 5.76 6.64 6.83
N LEU A 288 5.29 6.88 5.60
CA LEU A 288 4.90 5.82 4.66
C LEU A 288 6.09 4.88 4.37
N PRO A 289 5.85 3.57 4.18
CA PRO A 289 6.90 2.63 3.81
C PRO A 289 7.69 3.04 2.56
N ALA A 290 6.99 3.59 1.58
CA ALA A 290 7.59 4.14 0.37
C ALA A 290 6.70 5.21 -0.26
N VAL A 291 7.31 6.15 -0.98
CA VAL A 291 6.64 7.25 -1.70
C VAL A 291 7.33 7.46 -3.04
N SER A 292 6.55 7.76 -4.06
CA SER A 292 7.06 8.17 -5.38
C SER A 292 6.57 9.56 -5.75
N ALA A 293 7.46 10.36 -6.31
CA ALA A 293 7.17 11.62 -6.99
C ALA A 293 8.00 11.67 -8.29
N PRO A 294 7.79 12.61 -9.21
CA PRO A 294 8.64 12.71 -10.38
C PRO A 294 10.12 12.78 -9.99
N GLU A 295 10.95 11.89 -10.54
CA GLU A 295 12.38 11.71 -10.23
C GLU A 295 12.70 11.26 -8.80
N ILE A 296 11.73 10.90 -8.00
CA ILE A 296 11.93 10.50 -6.59
C ILE A 296 11.31 9.13 -6.33
N ALA A 297 12.11 8.26 -5.72
CA ALA A 297 11.66 7.03 -5.07
C ALA A 297 12.17 7.05 -3.62
N ALA A 298 11.29 7.39 -2.68
CA ALA A 298 11.66 7.52 -1.27
C ALA A 298 11.20 6.29 -0.49
N ILE A 299 12.04 5.77 0.41
CA ILE A 299 11.82 4.54 1.17
C ILE A 299 12.18 4.79 2.63
N ALA A 300 11.31 4.36 3.56
CA ALA A 300 11.58 4.45 5.00
C ALA A 300 12.80 3.60 5.39
N GLY A 301 13.62 4.10 6.31
CA GLY A 301 14.88 3.47 6.71
C GLY A 301 14.70 2.03 7.20
N ASN A 302 13.66 1.73 8.00
CA ASN A 302 13.35 0.37 8.46
C ASN A 302 12.97 -0.59 7.32
N GLN A 303 12.51 -0.10 6.19
CA GLN A 303 12.24 -0.91 5.00
C GLN A 303 13.55 -1.25 4.26
N LEU A 304 14.51 -0.34 4.26
CA LEU A 304 15.85 -0.59 3.71
C LEU A 304 16.64 -1.65 4.51
N GLU A 305 16.36 -1.80 5.80
CA GLU A 305 16.96 -2.81 6.67
C GLU A 305 16.43 -4.23 6.41
N THR A 306 15.33 -4.38 5.67
CA THR A 306 14.78 -5.69 5.35
C THR A 306 15.54 -6.35 4.21
N SER A 307 15.71 -7.66 4.26
CA SER A 307 16.28 -8.45 3.15
C SER A 307 15.47 -8.34 1.86
N ASP A 308 14.30 -7.75 1.93
CA ASP A 308 13.28 -7.69 0.87
C ASP A 308 13.13 -6.27 0.28
N TYR A 309 14.00 -5.32 0.69
CA TYR A 309 13.93 -3.92 0.25
C TYR A 309 13.90 -3.76 -1.28
N ALA A 310 14.63 -4.61 -2.00
CA ALA A 310 14.69 -4.56 -3.47
C ALA A 310 13.31 -4.80 -4.12
N ARG A 311 12.43 -5.53 -3.45
CA ARG A 311 11.04 -5.75 -3.87
C ARG A 311 10.20 -4.46 -3.74
N LEU A 312 10.32 -3.78 -2.60
CA LEU A 312 9.65 -2.49 -2.40
C LEU A 312 10.22 -1.41 -3.32
N LEU A 313 11.54 -1.44 -3.53
CA LEU A 313 12.23 -0.48 -4.40
C LEU A 313 11.72 -0.55 -5.85
N ILE A 314 11.59 -1.74 -6.45
CA ILE A 314 11.07 -1.84 -7.82
C ILE A 314 9.61 -1.41 -7.92
N ASN A 315 8.80 -1.67 -6.91
CA ASN A 315 7.43 -1.16 -6.82
C ASN A 315 7.43 0.37 -6.87
N THR A 316 8.28 1.00 -6.05
CA THR A 316 8.38 2.46 -5.96
C THR A 316 8.93 3.08 -7.24
N ILE A 317 9.93 2.45 -7.88
CA ILE A 317 10.49 2.88 -9.16
C ILE A 317 9.44 2.76 -10.28
N ALA A 318 8.63 1.71 -10.30
CA ALA A 318 7.60 1.50 -11.32
C ALA A 318 6.57 2.64 -11.34
N HIS A 319 6.36 3.33 -10.21
CA HIS A 319 5.52 4.51 -10.14
C HIS A 319 6.04 5.69 -10.99
N GLN A 320 7.29 5.70 -11.45
CA GLN A 320 7.78 6.72 -12.38
C GLN A 320 7.01 6.69 -13.71
N TRP A 321 6.55 5.50 -14.13
CA TRP A 321 5.65 5.32 -15.29
C TRP A 321 4.19 5.35 -14.86
N TRP A 322 3.83 4.51 -13.85
CA TRP A 322 2.45 4.22 -13.44
C TRP A 322 2.05 5.06 -12.21
N ALA A 323 1.96 6.32 -12.37
CA ALA A 323 1.44 7.43 -11.60
C ALA A 323 2.02 8.76 -12.10
N GLN A 324 3.34 8.81 -12.44
CA GLN A 324 3.95 10.05 -12.88
C GLN A 324 3.75 10.30 -14.38
N GLU A 325 3.98 9.30 -15.26
CA GLU A 325 3.70 9.45 -16.70
C GLU A 325 2.21 9.32 -17.01
N VAL A 326 1.53 8.33 -16.44
CA VAL A 326 0.09 8.14 -16.56
C VAL A 326 -0.55 8.00 -15.20
N SER A 327 -1.62 8.77 -14.92
CA SER A 327 -2.35 8.75 -13.65
C SER A 327 -3.75 8.15 -13.83
N PRO A 328 -4.37 7.63 -12.75
CA PRO A 328 -5.76 7.19 -12.81
C PRO A 328 -6.68 8.38 -13.04
N ALA A 329 -7.76 8.18 -13.81
CA ALA A 329 -8.75 9.23 -14.08
C ALA A 329 -9.61 9.56 -12.84
N SER A 330 -9.71 8.61 -11.93
CA SER A 330 -10.40 8.75 -10.64
C SER A 330 -9.78 7.79 -9.60
N PRO A 331 -10.07 7.94 -8.31
CA PRO A 331 -9.65 6.97 -7.31
C PRO A 331 -10.13 5.52 -7.58
N ASN A 332 -11.26 5.34 -8.28
CA ASN A 332 -11.75 4.02 -8.69
C ASN A 332 -10.89 3.36 -9.78
N ASP A 333 -10.07 4.14 -10.47
CA ASP A 333 -9.16 3.67 -11.52
C ASP A 333 -7.72 3.43 -10.98
N ALA A 334 -7.48 3.68 -9.69
CA ALA A 334 -6.15 3.55 -9.06
C ALA A 334 -5.54 2.15 -9.18
N TRP A 335 -6.35 1.10 -9.41
CA TRP A 335 -5.88 -0.25 -9.65
C TRP A 335 -4.97 -0.37 -10.88
N ILE A 336 -5.11 0.54 -11.86
CA ILE A 336 -4.29 0.55 -13.08
C ILE A 336 -2.85 0.89 -12.73
N THR A 337 -2.63 1.95 -11.97
CA THR A 337 -1.29 2.41 -11.60
C THR A 337 -0.71 1.60 -10.44
N ASN A 338 -1.42 1.49 -9.33
CA ASN A 338 -0.97 0.74 -8.16
C ASN A 338 -0.82 -0.76 -8.45
N GLY A 339 -1.81 -1.35 -9.15
CA GLY A 339 -1.76 -2.76 -9.54
C GLY A 339 -0.62 -3.07 -10.49
N MET A 340 -0.28 -2.16 -11.42
CA MET A 340 0.86 -2.36 -12.30
C MET A 340 2.19 -2.31 -11.56
N CYS A 341 2.34 -1.44 -10.55
CA CYS A 341 3.53 -1.40 -9.72
C CYS A 341 3.70 -2.69 -8.89
N ARG A 342 2.62 -3.21 -8.31
CA ARG A 342 2.63 -4.51 -7.62
C ARG A 342 2.87 -5.67 -8.58
N TYR A 343 2.35 -5.61 -9.80
CA TYR A 343 2.62 -6.60 -10.83
C TYR A 343 4.10 -6.60 -11.24
N ALA A 344 4.72 -5.44 -11.38
CA ALA A 344 6.17 -5.32 -11.65
C ALA A 344 7.00 -5.97 -10.52
N GLU A 345 6.60 -5.82 -9.27
CA GLU A 345 7.18 -6.49 -8.11
C GLU A 345 7.09 -8.02 -8.21
N LEU A 346 5.91 -8.56 -8.55
CA LEU A 346 5.73 -10.01 -8.74
C LEU A 346 6.59 -10.55 -9.89
N GLU A 347 6.69 -9.81 -11.00
CA GLU A 347 7.53 -10.19 -12.12
C GLU A 347 9.03 -10.10 -11.80
N TYR A 348 9.44 -9.16 -10.97
CA TYR A 348 10.80 -9.08 -10.44
C TYR A 348 11.13 -10.32 -9.60
N LEU A 349 10.27 -10.69 -8.65
CA LEU A 349 10.46 -11.88 -7.83
C LEU A 349 10.48 -13.16 -8.66
N ARG A 350 9.62 -13.28 -9.66
CA ARG A 350 9.60 -14.42 -10.56
C ARG A 350 10.95 -14.64 -11.27
N ARG A 351 11.71 -13.55 -11.53
CA ARG A 351 13.02 -13.60 -12.21
C ARG A 351 14.20 -13.77 -11.27
N THR A 352 14.11 -13.24 -10.05
CA THR A 352 15.27 -13.10 -9.15
C THR A 352 15.21 -13.99 -7.92
N ALA A 353 14.02 -14.38 -7.47
CA ALA A 353 13.83 -15.20 -6.28
C ALA A 353 13.75 -16.70 -6.62
N THR A 354 13.80 -17.54 -5.59
CA THR A 354 13.52 -18.97 -5.77
C THR A 354 12.05 -19.19 -6.13
N PRO A 355 11.71 -20.28 -6.84
CA PRO A 355 10.33 -20.58 -7.22
C PRO A 355 9.36 -20.59 -6.04
N GLY A 356 9.79 -21.06 -4.85
CA GLY A 356 8.98 -21.07 -3.63
C GLY A 356 8.65 -19.66 -3.16
N VAL A 357 9.64 -18.75 -3.09
CA VAL A 357 9.44 -17.36 -2.69
C VAL A 357 8.52 -16.61 -3.66
N ALA A 358 8.71 -16.83 -4.96
CA ALA A 358 7.85 -16.22 -5.98
C ALA A 358 6.39 -16.72 -5.89
N ALA A 359 6.19 -18.02 -5.68
CA ALA A 359 4.86 -18.60 -5.50
C ALA A 359 4.19 -18.10 -4.22
N ASP A 360 4.95 -17.97 -3.13
CA ASP A 360 4.45 -17.45 -1.85
C ASP A 360 4.03 -15.97 -1.95
N ALA A 361 4.78 -15.17 -2.70
CA ALA A 361 4.40 -13.77 -2.97
C ALA A 361 3.05 -13.67 -3.72
N ILE A 362 2.82 -14.53 -4.72
CA ILE A 362 1.52 -14.58 -5.44
C ILE A 362 0.40 -14.99 -4.48
N LEU A 363 0.65 -15.97 -3.60
CA LEU A 363 -0.33 -16.38 -2.58
C LEU A 363 -0.68 -15.24 -1.63
N ASN A 364 0.32 -14.50 -1.15
CA ASN A 364 0.11 -13.37 -0.25
C ASN A 364 -0.69 -12.24 -0.90
N VAL A 365 -0.36 -11.89 -2.14
CA VAL A 365 -1.09 -10.89 -2.94
C VAL A 365 -2.53 -11.36 -3.19
N SER A 366 -2.75 -12.62 -3.54
CA SER A 366 -4.09 -13.19 -3.75
C SER A 366 -4.90 -13.21 -2.45
N ALA A 367 -4.27 -13.58 -1.33
CA ALA A 367 -4.93 -13.60 -0.02
C ALA A 367 -5.35 -12.19 0.42
N SER A 368 -4.48 -11.20 0.25
CA SER A 368 -4.78 -9.80 0.55
C SER A 368 -5.94 -9.29 -0.31
N ALA A 369 -5.89 -9.54 -1.63
CA ALA A 369 -6.97 -9.19 -2.56
C ALA A 369 -8.33 -9.75 -2.14
N LEU A 370 -8.39 -11.00 -1.63
CA LEU A 370 -9.64 -11.65 -1.21
C LEU A 370 -10.04 -11.30 0.24
N ALA A 371 -9.09 -11.02 1.12
CA ALA A 371 -9.37 -10.68 2.51
C ALA A 371 -10.18 -9.38 2.62
N PHE A 372 -9.89 -8.41 1.75
CA PHE A 372 -10.47 -7.06 1.81
C PHE A 372 -11.44 -6.76 0.66
N ASN A 373 -11.90 -7.75 -0.07
CA ASN A 373 -12.79 -7.63 -1.22
C ASN A 373 -14.27 -7.38 -0.80
N GLY A 374 -14.48 -6.40 0.08
CA GLY A 374 -15.82 -6.08 0.62
C GLY A 374 -16.68 -5.22 -0.30
N VAL A 375 -16.08 -4.52 -1.30
CA VAL A 375 -16.78 -3.74 -2.33
C VAL A 375 -16.20 -4.09 -3.70
N PRO A 376 -16.95 -3.87 -4.79
CA PRO A 376 -16.37 -3.97 -6.14
C PRO A 376 -15.16 -3.02 -6.30
N LEU A 377 -14.16 -3.42 -7.07
CA LEU A 377 -12.99 -2.57 -7.33
C LEU A 377 -13.38 -1.26 -8.02
N ALA A 378 -14.42 -1.28 -8.86
CA ALA A 378 -15.00 -0.08 -9.48
C ALA A 378 -15.58 0.93 -8.46
N ASP A 379 -15.76 0.53 -7.21
CA ASP A 379 -16.28 1.35 -6.12
C ASP A 379 -15.23 1.59 -5.01
N VAL A 380 -13.96 1.32 -5.27
CA VAL A 380 -12.89 1.32 -4.25
C VAL A 380 -12.68 2.69 -3.59
N ALA A 381 -13.08 3.77 -4.24
CA ALA A 381 -13.07 5.13 -3.67
C ALA A 381 -13.96 5.28 -2.41
N ARG A 382 -14.75 4.27 -2.04
CA ARG A 382 -15.46 4.21 -0.75
C ARG A 382 -14.52 3.97 0.43
N TYR A 383 -13.36 3.40 0.20
CA TYR A 383 -12.33 3.24 1.21
C TYR A 383 -11.45 4.49 1.29
N PRO A 384 -11.01 4.89 2.48
CA PRO A 384 -10.02 5.96 2.62
C PRO A 384 -8.72 5.60 1.88
N GLU A 385 -8.13 6.56 1.19
CA GLU A 385 -6.79 6.43 0.63
C GLU A 385 -5.81 6.05 1.76
N TYR A 386 -4.85 5.15 1.50
CA TYR A 386 -3.94 4.54 2.48
C TYR A 386 -4.59 3.61 3.52
N SER A 387 -5.89 3.32 3.42
CA SER A 387 -6.45 2.22 4.21
C SER A 387 -5.98 0.89 3.66
N ARG A 388 -5.93 -0.12 4.54
CA ARG A 388 -5.54 -1.47 4.15
C ARG A 388 -6.45 -2.07 3.08
N GLU A 389 -7.73 -1.74 3.13
CA GLU A 389 -8.74 -2.14 2.14
C GLU A 389 -8.46 -1.50 0.78
N PHE A 390 -8.16 -0.19 0.75
CA PHE A 390 -7.82 0.52 -0.49
C PHE A 390 -6.55 -0.05 -1.12
N GLU A 391 -5.50 -0.26 -0.32
CA GLU A 391 -4.25 -0.86 -0.79
C GLU A 391 -4.44 -2.28 -1.32
N ALA A 392 -5.11 -3.16 -0.57
CA ALA A 392 -5.36 -4.53 -0.98
C ALA A 392 -6.15 -4.62 -2.30
N MET A 393 -7.08 -3.70 -2.50
CA MET A 393 -7.89 -3.66 -3.72
C MET A 393 -7.12 -3.07 -4.89
N THR A 394 -6.44 -1.94 -4.70
CA THR A 394 -5.79 -1.25 -5.82
C THR A 394 -4.44 -1.88 -6.20
N TYR A 395 -3.61 -2.23 -5.23
CA TYR A 395 -2.32 -2.89 -5.50
C TYR A 395 -2.49 -4.39 -5.75
N ASP A 396 -3.06 -5.13 -4.79
CA ASP A 396 -2.98 -6.59 -4.80
C ASP A 396 -4.01 -7.20 -5.77
N LYS A 397 -5.29 -6.81 -5.69
CA LYS A 397 -6.29 -7.25 -6.67
C LYS A 397 -5.96 -6.69 -8.06
N GLY A 398 -5.49 -5.44 -8.16
CA GLY A 398 -5.01 -4.85 -9.40
C GLY A 398 -3.90 -5.67 -10.05
N ALA A 399 -2.88 -6.09 -9.29
CA ALA A 399 -1.79 -6.93 -9.79
C ALA A 399 -2.28 -8.28 -10.30
N MET A 400 -3.24 -8.90 -9.61
CA MET A 400 -3.85 -10.15 -10.07
C MET A 400 -4.66 -9.95 -11.36
N ILE A 401 -5.33 -8.80 -11.52
CA ILE A 401 -6.02 -8.47 -12.79
C ILE A 401 -5.00 -8.38 -13.93
N PHE A 402 -3.85 -7.71 -13.75
CA PHE A 402 -2.80 -7.66 -14.78
C PHE A 402 -2.24 -9.06 -15.10
N ARG A 403 -2.05 -9.88 -14.08
CA ARG A 403 -1.59 -11.25 -14.25
C ARG A 403 -2.59 -12.09 -15.04
N MET A 404 -3.87 -12.02 -14.70
CA MET A 404 -4.96 -12.71 -15.39
C MET A 404 -5.16 -12.19 -16.81
N LEU A 405 -5.09 -10.87 -17.02
CA LEU A 405 -5.21 -10.26 -18.34
C LEU A 405 -4.10 -10.73 -19.28
N ARG A 406 -2.84 -10.71 -18.80
CA ARG A 406 -1.71 -11.26 -19.57
C ARG A 406 -1.91 -12.72 -19.95
N TRP A 407 -2.45 -13.54 -19.01
CA TRP A 407 -2.79 -14.93 -19.28
C TRP A 407 -3.90 -15.04 -20.32
N GLN A 408 -4.89 -14.16 -20.28
CA GLN A 408 -6.02 -14.13 -21.23
C GLN A 408 -5.55 -13.79 -22.64
N ILE A 409 -4.91 -12.64 -22.83
CA ILE A 409 -4.62 -12.07 -24.16
C ILE A 409 -3.22 -12.40 -24.71
N GLY A 410 -2.36 -12.99 -23.89
CA GLY A 410 -0.97 -13.32 -24.24
C GLY A 410 0.00 -12.16 -24.15
N ASP A 411 1.32 -12.49 -24.17
CA ASP A 411 2.40 -11.54 -23.91
C ASP A 411 2.44 -10.37 -24.90
N ALA A 412 2.24 -10.63 -26.20
CA ALA A 412 2.37 -9.61 -27.23
C ALA A 412 1.31 -8.54 -27.13
N ALA A 413 0.03 -8.92 -27.01
CA ALA A 413 -1.10 -8.01 -26.87
C ALA A 413 -1.03 -7.27 -25.53
N PHE A 414 -0.62 -7.96 -24.45
CA PHE A 414 -0.43 -7.34 -23.15
C PHE A 414 0.63 -6.22 -23.18
N GLN A 415 1.80 -6.49 -23.76
CA GLN A 415 2.86 -5.47 -23.89
C GLN A 415 2.44 -4.29 -24.79
N GLN A 416 1.68 -4.56 -25.83
CA GLN A 416 1.11 -3.52 -26.68
C GLN A 416 0.14 -2.65 -25.88
N THR A 417 -0.78 -3.25 -25.14
CA THR A 417 -1.73 -2.53 -24.25
C THR A 417 -1.00 -1.57 -23.31
N LEU A 418 0.05 -2.04 -22.62
CA LEU A 418 0.78 -1.21 -21.67
C LEU A 418 1.47 -0.02 -22.33
N ARG A 419 2.09 -0.22 -23.51
CA ARG A 419 2.70 0.88 -24.28
C ARG A 419 1.68 1.90 -24.77
N GLU A 420 0.53 1.46 -25.24
CA GLU A 420 -0.53 2.35 -25.71
C GLU A 420 -1.12 3.18 -24.55
N VAL A 421 -1.32 2.58 -23.38
CA VAL A 421 -1.76 3.30 -22.17
C VAL A 421 -0.76 4.40 -21.79
N LEU A 422 0.54 4.11 -21.77
CA LEU A 422 1.59 5.11 -21.47
C LEU A 422 1.68 6.21 -22.54
N SER A 423 1.22 5.94 -23.75
CA SER A 423 1.19 6.90 -24.87
C SER A 423 -0.05 7.78 -24.91
N GLU A 424 -1.02 7.60 -23.99
CA GLU A 424 -2.26 8.38 -23.97
C GLU A 424 -1.97 9.88 -23.83
N PRO A 425 -2.54 10.71 -24.71
CA PRO A 425 -2.25 12.14 -24.74
C PRO A 425 -2.63 12.88 -23.45
N ASP A 426 -3.75 12.49 -22.84
CA ASP A 426 -4.28 13.15 -21.64
C ASP A 426 -3.52 12.76 -20.35
N LYS A 427 -2.61 11.77 -20.47
CA LYS A 427 -1.87 11.24 -19.31
C LYS A 427 -2.76 10.81 -18.14
N SER A 428 -4.02 10.52 -18.43
CA SER A 428 -5.04 10.08 -17.48
C SER A 428 -5.82 8.91 -18.08
N VAL A 429 -5.93 7.81 -17.33
CA VAL A 429 -6.56 6.58 -17.81
C VAL A 429 -7.67 6.12 -16.87
N SER A 430 -8.86 5.90 -17.44
CA SER A 430 -9.98 5.24 -16.77
C SER A 430 -9.98 3.74 -17.05
N SER A 431 -10.68 2.97 -16.22
CA SER A 431 -10.90 1.54 -16.43
C SER A 431 -11.53 1.24 -17.79
N ALA A 432 -12.51 2.05 -18.21
CA ALA A 432 -13.15 1.92 -19.54
C ALA A 432 -12.18 2.19 -20.69
N LYS A 433 -11.29 3.18 -20.54
CA LYS A 433 -10.28 3.49 -21.56
C LYS A 433 -9.23 2.37 -21.62
N PHE A 434 -8.82 1.85 -20.48
CA PHE A 434 -7.89 0.71 -20.40
C PHE A 434 -8.48 -0.53 -21.08
N GLU A 435 -9.75 -0.87 -20.81
CA GLU A 435 -10.48 -1.96 -21.48
C GLU A 435 -10.47 -1.79 -23.00
N GLN A 436 -10.83 -0.59 -23.50
CA GLN A 436 -10.84 -0.29 -24.93
C GLN A 436 -9.46 -0.51 -25.58
N ILE A 437 -8.38 -0.08 -24.92
CA ILE A 437 -7.02 -0.25 -25.42
C ILE A 437 -6.64 -1.74 -25.46
N ALA A 438 -6.97 -2.49 -24.39
CA ALA A 438 -6.68 -3.92 -24.30
C ALA A 438 -7.46 -4.73 -25.36
N GLU A 439 -8.73 -4.41 -25.60
CA GLU A 439 -9.54 -5.03 -26.68
C GLU A 439 -8.96 -4.74 -28.07
N ALA A 440 -8.52 -3.49 -28.32
CA ALA A 440 -7.90 -3.14 -29.58
C ALA A 440 -6.57 -3.88 -29.82
N ALA A 441 -5.75 -4.04 -28.78
CA ALA A 441 -4.46 -4.72 -28.87
C ALA A 441 -4.60 -6.24 -29.02
N SER A 442 -5.60 -6.85 -28.37
CA SER A 442 -5.81 -8.31 -28.37
C SER A 442 -6.74 -8.81 -29.48
N HIS A 443 -7.59 -7.93 -30.02
CA HIS A 443 -8.72 -8.28 -30.89
C HIS A 443 -9.74 -9.23 -30.22
N GLU A 444 -9.81 -9.21 -28.87
CA GLU A 444 -10.75 -9.98 -28.07
C GLU A 444 -11.80 -9.06 -27.43
N ASN A 445 -13.02 -9.59 -27.18
CA ASN A 445 -13.99 -8.93 -26.34
C ASN A 445 -13.65 -9.18 -24.86
N LEU A 446 -13.12 -8.18 -24.15
CA LEU A 446 -12.69 -8.28 -22.76
C LEU A 446 -13.75 -7.76 -21.77
N ARG A 447 -14.89 -7.31 -22.23
CA ARG A 447 -15.97 -6.83 -21.37
C ARG A 447 -16.41 -7.84 -20.30
N PRO A 448 -16.56 -9.16 -20.59
CA PRO A 448 -16.85 -10.16 -19.55
C PRO A 448 -15.76 -10.22 -18.49
N PHE A 449 -14.48 -10.18 -18.90
CA PHE A 449 -13.34 -10.17 -18.01
C PHE A 449 -13.36 -8.96 -17.06
N PHE A 450 -13.46 -7.74 -17.58
CA PHE A 450 -13.46 -6.53 -16.74
C PHE A 450 -14.72 -6.43 -15.89
N THR A 451 -15.90 -6.84 -16.40
CA THR A 451 -17.13 -6.90 -15.60
C THR A 451 -16.95 -7.83 -14.38
N GLN A 452 -16.36 -9.00 -14.59
CA GLN A 452 -16.14 -9.96 -13.50
C GLN A 452 -15.17 -9.42 -12.45
N TRP A 453 -14.04 -8.86 -12.85
CA TRP A 453 -12.96 -8.53 -11.92
C TRP A 453 -13.06 -7.13 -11.32
N LEU A 454 -13.71 -6.18 -12.01
CA LEU A 454 -13.92 -4.82 -11.50
C LEU A 454 -15.26 -4.66 -10.74
N ASN A 455 -16.34 -5.31 -11.22
CA ASN A 455 -17.68 -5.06 -10.70
C ASN A 455 -18.17 -6.12 -9.70
N ASN A 456 -17.42 -7.21 -9.50
CA ASN A 456 -17.78 -8.28 -8.56
C ASN A 456 -16.75 -8.42 -7.43
N THR A 457 -17.24 -8.97 -6.31
CA THR A 457 -16.45 -9.27 -5.12
C THR A 457 -16.14 -10.76 -4.97
N SER A 458 -16.66 -11.62 -5.84
CA SER A 458 -16.46 -13.06 -5.77
C SER A 458 -15.27 -13.51 -6.60
N ALA A 459 -14.59 -14.56 -6.14
CA ALA A 459 -13.59 -15.29 -6.89
C ALA A 459 -14.03 -16.75 -7.05
N PRO A 460 -13.78 -17.43 -8.21
CA PRO A 460 -14.25 -18.77 -8.45
C PRO A 460 -13.56 -19.81 -7.58
N THR A 461 -14.29 -20.85 -7.23
CA THR A 461 -13.74 -22.11 -6.71
C THR A 461 -13.75 -23.12 -7.86
N LEU A 462 -12.55 -23.64 -8.22
CA LEU A 462 -12.43 -24.62 -9.29
C LEU A 462 -12.25 -25.99 -8.69
N GLN A 463 -13.04 -26.97 -9.17
CA GLN A 463 -12.91 -28.37 -8.80
C GLN A 463 -12.75 -29.20 -10.06
N ASP A 464 -11.97 -30.27 -9.99
CA ASP A 464 -11.80 -31.21 -11.10
C ASP A 464 -12.30 -32.61 -10.74
N LYS A 465 -12.88 -33.26 -11.72
CA LYS A 465 -13.17 -34.69 -11.75
C LYS A 465 -12.60 -35.27 -13.02
N TRP A 466 -11.92 -36.38 -12.95
CA TRP A 466 -11.34 -36.96 -14.14
C TRP A 466 -11.34 -38.49 -14.10
N THR A 467 -11.30 -39.08 -15.30
CA THR A 467 -11.26 -40.50 -15.55
C THR A 467 -10.15 -40.83 -16.55
N LEU A 468 -9.44 -41.88 -16.30
CA LEU A 468 -8.33 -42.36 -17.11
C LEU A 468 -8.77 -43.48 -18.07
N TYR A 469 -8.48 -43.33 -19.34
CA TYR A 469 -8.66 -44.36 -20.37
C TYR A 469 -7.32 -44.76 -20.95
N ARG A 470 -7.08 -46.09 -21.12
CA ARG A 470 -5.94 -46.60 -21.85
C ARG A 470 -6.28 -46.65 -23.33
N LEU A 471 -5.47 -46.03 -24.17
CA LEU A 471 -5.64 -46.07 -25.61
C LEU A 471 -5.06 -47.38 -26.18
N GLY A 472 -5.75 -47.97 -27.16
CA GLY A 472 -5.28 -49.17 -27.84
C GLY A 472 -3.97 -48.96 -28.63
N ASN A 473 -3.34 -50.03 -29.10
CA ASN A 473 -2.16 -49.97 -29.96
C ASN A 473 -0.96 -49.20 -29.40
N ASN A 474 -0.78 -49.21 -28.08
CA ASN A 474 0.34 -48.53 -27.39
C ASN A 474 0.36 -46.99 -27.57
N GLN A 475 -0.81 -46.39 -27.83
CA GLN A 475 -0.98 -44.93 -28.04
C GLN A 475 -1.00 -44.12 -26.75
N GLY A 476 -0.76 -44.75 -25.58
CA GLY A 476 -0.72 -44.09 -24.29
C GLY A 476 -2.08 -44.05 -23.60
N PHE A 477 -2.39 -42.90 -23.02
CA PHE A 477 -3.54 -42.71 -22.12
C PHE A 477 -4.30 -41.45 -22.47
N ARG A 478 -5.60 -41.46 -22.23
CA ARG A 478 -6.50 -40.32 -22.35
C ARG A 478 -7.10 -39.98 -21.00
N THR A 479 -6.86 -38.78 -20.51
CA THR A 479 -7.53 -38.24 -19.37
C THR A 479 -8.73 -37.42 -19.86
N VAL A 480 -9.94 -37.83 -19.47
CA VAL A 480 -11.18 -37.10 -19.71
C VAL A 480 -11.62 -36.56 -18.39
N GLY A 481 -11.83 -35.25 -18.30
CA GLY A 481 -12.25 -34.63 -17.07
C GLY A 481 -13.23 -33.49 -17.29
N GLU A 482 -13.71 -32.97 -16.16
CA GLU A 482 -14.63 -31.88 -16.06
C GLU A 482 -14.10 -30.88 -15.01
N ILE A 483 -14.17 -29.61 -15.33
CA ILE A 483 -13.91 -28.51 -14.42
C ILE A 483 -15.28 -27.97 -13.98
N ASP A 484 -15.59 -28.13 -12.70
CA ASP A 484 -16.75 -27.49 -12.07
C ASP A 484 -16.32 -26.14 -11.49
N GLU A 485 -17.15 -25.09 -11.66
CA GLU A 485 -16.94 -23.78 -11.06
C GLU A 485 -18.24 -23.27 -10.44
N ASP A 486 -18.15 -22.33 -9.49
CA ASP A 486 -19.27 -21.92 -8.64
C ASP A 486 -19.84 -20.51 -8.95
N LEU A 487 -19.35 -19.84 -10.01
CA LEU A 487 -19.85 -18.53 -10.42
C LEU A 487 -20.57 -18.59 -11.77
N ASP A 488 -21.77 -18.02 -11.83
CA ASP A 488 -22.65 -18.06 -13.03
C ASP A 488 -22.07 -17.39 -14.27
N LEU A 489 -21.09 -16.47 -14.10
CA LEU A 489 -20.55 -15.62 -15.16
C LEU A 489 -19.05 -15.81 -15.37
N PHE A 490 -18.43 -16.82 -14.75
CA PHE A 490 -17.01 -17.05 -14.92
C PHE A 490 -16.67 -17.45 -16.36
N GLN A 491 -15.76 -16.72 -16.96
CA GLN A 491 -15.24 -17.03 -18.29
C GLN A 491 -13.76 -16.70 -18.36
N MET A 492 -12.91 -17.73 -18.29
CA MET A 492 -11.45 -17.56 -18.40
C MET A 492 -10.77 -18.86 -18.86
N PRO A 493 -9.63 -18.79 -19.53
CA PRO A 493 -8.79 -19.95 -19.75
C PRO A 493 -8.17 -20.43 -18.44
N VAL A 494 -8.28 -21.72 -18.17
CA VAL A 494 -7.68 -22.42 -17.03
C VAL A 494 -6.57 -23.33 -17.53
N GLU A 495 -5.41 -23.27 -16.88
CA GLU A 495 -4.32 -24.21 -17.15
C GLU A 495 -4.65 -25.56 -16.50
N VAL A 496 -4.73 -26.62 -17.30
CA VAL A 496 -4.88 -28.02 -16.84
C VAL A 496 -3.58 -28.73 -17.04
N GLN A 497 -2.96 -29.20 -15.96
CA GLN A 497 -1.72 -29.93 -15.98
C GLN A 497 -1.97 -31.38 -15.60
N VAL A 498 -1.45 -32.31 -16.41
CA VAL A 498 -1.46 -33.77 -16.16
C VAL A 498 -0.03 -34.24 -15.92
N GLU A 499 0.27 -34.54 -14.68
CA GLU A 499 1.53 -35.17 -14.28
C GLU A 499 1.49 -36.65 -14.61
N THR A 500 2.55 -37.16 -15.25
CA THR A 500 2.65 -38.58 -15.67
C THR A 500 3.90 -39.21 -15.09
N GLU A 501 4.05 -40.53 -15.23
CA GLU A 501 5.31 -41.24 -14.95
C GLU A 501 6.47 -40.83 -15.87
N GLY A 502 6.22 -39.96 -16.83
CA GLY A 502 7.20 -39.40 -17.76
C GLY A 502 7.07 -37.87 -17.85
N LYS A 503 6.78 -37.40 -19.05
CA LYS A 503 6.62 -35.97 -19.31
C LYS A 503 5.27 -35.46 -18.83
N THR A 504 5.26 -34.38 -18.05
CA THR A 504 4.06 -33.61 -17.71
C THR A 504 3.48 -32.94 -18.98
N VAL A 505 2.17 -33.00 -19.15
CA VAL A 505 1.44 -32.37 -20.25
C VAL A 505 0.54 -31.27 -19.68
N THR A 506 0.62 -30.09 -20.28
CA THR A 506 -0.19 -28.93 -19.90
C THR A 506 -1.07 -28.51 -21.06
N LYS A 507 -2.33 -28.17 -20.78
CA LYS A 507 -3.29 -27.71 -21.78
C LYS A 507 -4.05 -26.51 -21.21
N ARG A 508 -4.27 -25.49 -22.03
CA ARG A 508 -5.20 -24.37 -21.75
C ARG A 508 -6.60 -24.78 -22.14
N VAL A 509 -7.56 -24.65 -21.22
CA VAL A 509 -8.98 -25.00 -21.38
C VAL A 509 -9.79 -23.76 -21.12
N ASP A 510 -10.59 -23.32 -22.10
CA ASP A 510 -11.47 -22.17 -21.91
C ASP A 510 -12.69 -22.62 -21.10
N VAL A 511 -12.77 -22.15 -19.85
CA VAL A 511 -13.87 -22.46 -18.93
C VAL A 511 -14.96 -21.43 -19.13
N MET A 512 -16.17 -21.91 -19.36
CA MET A 512 -17.36 -21.10 -19.59
C MET A 512 -18.57 -21.77 -18.92
N GLY A 513 -19.10 -21.08 -17.92
CA GLY A 513 -20.25 -21.59 -17.15
C GLY A 513 -19.87 -22.70 -16.17
N PRO A 514 -20.83 -23.27 -15.47
CA PRO A 514 -20.61 -24.07 -14.25
C PRO A 514 -19.87 -25.37 -14.46
N GLN A 515 -19.83 -25.90 -15.70
CA GLN A 515 -19.15 -27.14 -16.03
C GLN A 515 -18.48 -27.06 -17.40
N THR A 516 -17.19 -27.39 -17.46
CA THR A 516 -16.43 -27.43 -18.71
C THR A 516 -15.65 -28.75 -18.83
N GLN A 517 -15.86 -29.48 -19.92
CA GLN A 517 -15.16 -30.74 -20.16
C GLN A 517 -13.80 -30.51 -20.83
N PHE A 518 -12.82 -31.34 -20.44
CA PHE A 518 -11.53 -31.36 -21.10
C PHE A 518 -11.06 -32.79 -21.44
N THR A 519 -10.19 -32.88 -22.42
CA THR A 519 -9.54 -34.14 -22.81
C THR A 519 -8.07 -33.89 -23.08
N ILE A 520 -7.19 -34.67 -22.45
CA ILE A 520 -5.74 -34.59 -22.58
C ILE A 520 -5.17 -35.98 -22.81
N ASP A 521 -4.47 -36.15 -23.92
CA ASP A 521 -3.77 -37.40 -24.25
C ASP A 521 -2.31 -37.34 -23.77
N THR A 522 -1.83 -38.41 -23.15
CA THR A 522 -0.48 -38.51 -22.62
C THR A 522 0.13 -39.86 -23.00
N PHE A 523 1.44 -39.89 -23.17
CA PHE A 523 2.14 -41.15 -23.41
C PHE A 523 2.37 -41.93 -22.10
N GLY A 524 2.82 -41.24 -21.06
CA GLY A 524 3.00 -41.81 -19.72
C GLY A 524 1.67 -41.94 -18.96
N ILE A 525 1.64 -42.82 -17.97
CA ILE A 525 0.47 -43.04 -17.12
C ILE A 525 0.20 -41.77 -16.31
N PRO A 526 -0.98 -41.11 -16.41
CA PRO A 526 -1.36 -39.98 -15.57
C PRO A 526 -1.41 -40.35 -14.07
N ARG A 527 -0.81 -39.49 -13.25
CA ARG A 527 -0.75 -39.67 -11.80
C ARG A 527 -1.57 -38.62 -11.05
N LYS A 528 -1.61 -37.40 -11.58
CA LYS A 528 -2.28 -36.28 -10.98
C LYS A 528 -2.76 -35.30 -12.05
N VAL A 529 -3.93 -34.74 -11.85
CA VAL A 529 -4.43 -33.56 -12.55
C VAL A 529 -4.37 -32.37 -11.60
N SER A 530 -3.97 -31.23 -12.10
CA SER A 530 -3.93 -30.00 -11.33
C SER A 530 -4.51 -28.84 -12.15
N LEU A 531 -5.40 -28.06 -11.57
CA LEU A 531 -5.95 -26.86 -12.17
C LEU A 531 -5.13 -25.64 -11.74
N ASP A 532 -4.76 -24.82 -12.71
CA ASP A 532 -4.03 -23.55 -12.51
C ASP A 532 -2.80 -23.69 -11.58
N PRO A 533 -1.87 -24.61 -11.85
CA PRO A 533 -0.72 -24.88 -10.99
C PRO A 533 0.23 -23.67 -10.86
N GLN A 534 0.25 -22.78 -11.86
CA GLN A 534 1.05 -21.54 -11.86
C GLN A 534 0.33 -20.36 -11.17
N ARG A 535 -0.89 -20.58 -10.66
CA ARG A 535 -1.71 -19.55 -10.02
C ARG A 535 -1.85 -18.29 -10.86
N TRP A 536 -2.22 -18.47 -12.14
CA TRP A 536 -2.58 -17.35 -13.01
C TRP A 536 -3.83 -16.63 -12.53
N LEU A 537 -4.77 -17.37 -11.94
CA LEU A 537 -6.10 -16.89 -11.58
C LEU A 537 -6.18 -16.47 -10.11
N LEU A 538 -6.96 -15.44 -9.85
CA LEU A 538 -7.45 -15.12 -8.52
C LEU A 538 -8.66 -16.03 -8.24
N ARG A 539 -8.46 -17.09 -7.48
CA ARG A 539 -9.47 -18.11 -7.18
C ARG A 539 -9.43 -18.57 -5.74
N ASN A 540 -10.54 -19.09 -5.24
CA ASN A 540 -10.61 -19.70 -3.93
C ASN A 540 -10.00 -21.10 -3.91
N ASP A 541 -9.20 -21.38 -2.90
CA ASP A 541 -8.78 -22.71 -2.45
C ASP A 541 -8.47 -22.68 -0.95
N ASP A 542 -8.42 -23.85 -0.29
CA ASP A 542 -8.27 -23.94 1.17
C ASP A 542 -6.99 -23.27 1.67
N ALA A 543 -5.86 -23.44 1.00
CA ALA A 543 -4.58 -22.84 1.39
C ALA A 543 -4.64 -21.30 1.34
N LEU A 544 -5.35 -20.76 0.36
CA LEU A 544 -5.58 -19.33 0.24
C LEU A 544 -6.55 -18.82 1.32
N GLN A 545 -7.62 -19.57 1.60
CA GLN A 545 -8.60 -19.20 2.63
C GLN A 545 -8.00 -19.18 4.04
N VAL A 546 -7.04 -20.05 4.37
CA VAL A 546 -6.28 -19.96 5.62
C VAL A 546 -5.62 -18.58 5.77
N ARG A 547 -4.91 -18.12 4.72
CA ARG A 547 -4.27 -16.79 4.72
C ARG A 547 -5.29 -15.64 4.78
N VAL A 548 -6.40 -15.76 4.07
CA VAL A 548 -7.50 -14.77 4.08
C VAL A 548 -8.04 -14.59 5.50
N HIS A 549 -8.33 -15.69 6.19
CA HIS A 549 -8.82 -15.63 7.57
C HIS A 549 -7.78 -15.04 8.53
N ILE A 550 -6.50 -15.36 8.37
CA ILE A 550 -5.42 -14.77 9.18
C ILE A 550 -5.38 -13.24 8.96
N LEU A 551 -5.41 -12.76 7.72
CA LEU A 551 -5.37 -11.33 7.40
C LEU A 551 -6.60 -10.57 7.95
N ARG A 552 -7.80 -11.17 7.84
CA ARG A 552 -9.02 -10.61 8.43
C ARG A 552 -8.96 -10.57 9.95
N GLY A 553 -8.44 -11.62 10.57
CA GLY A 553 -8.22 -11.68 12.01
C GLY A 553 -7.26 -10.59 12.49
N MET A 554 -6.14 -10.38 11.77
CA MET A 554 -5.19 -9.30 12.07
C MET A 554 -5.83 -7.91 11.94
N ALA A 555 -6.66 -7.69 10.92
CA ALA A 555 -7.37 -6.41 10.75
C ALA A 555 -8.38 -6.16 11.89
N LYS A 556 -9.10 -7.20 12.32
CA LYS A 556 -10.04 -7.13 13.46
C LYS A 556 -9.32 -6.85 14.78
N ALA A 557 -8.19 -7.53 15.03
CA ALA A 557 -7.36 -7.29 16.20
C ALA A 557 -6.84 -5.84 16.24
N ALA A 558 -6.36 -5.32 15.11
CA ALA A 558 -5.93 -3.92 14.99
C ALA A 558 -7.07 -2.91 15.24
N ALA A 559 -8.31 -3.30 14.97
CA ALA A 559 -9.52 -2.51 15.27
C ALA A 559 -10.06 -2.75 16.70
N ASN A 560 -9.33 -3.47 17.56
CA ASN A 560 -9.75 -3.91 18.90
C ASN A 560 -11.02 -4.77 18.91
N ASP A 561 -11.34 -5.46 17.79
CA ASP A 561 -12.40 -6.48 17.70
C ASP A 561 -11.80 -7.86 17.99
N ASP A 562 -11.44 -8.10 19.25
CA ASP A 562 -10.84 -9.36 19.70
C ASP A 562 -11.73 -10.56 19.40
N ALA A 563 -13.04 -10.44 19.61
CA ALA A 563 -13.99 -11.54 19.38
C ALA A 563 -14.03 -11.92 17.89
N GLY A 564 -14.05 -10.92 17.02
CA GLY A 564 -13.95 -11.12 15.58
C GLY A 564 -12.61 -11.70 15.16
N ALA A 565 -11.49 -11.23 15.75
CA ALA A 565 -10.16 -11.76 15.47
C ALA A 565 -10.05 -13.25 15.84
N ILE A 566 -10.51 -13.63 17.04
CA ILE A 566 -10.56 -15.04 17.49
C ILE A 566 -11.39 -15.91 16.55
N ALA A 567 -12.54 -15.40 16.08
CA ALA A 567 -13.39 -16.15 15.15
C ALA A 567 -12.68 -16.43 13.83
N GLU A 568 -11.98 -15.44 13.28
CA GLU A 568 -11.23 -15.58 12.02
C GLU A 568 -10.03 -16.54 12.18
N TYR A 569 -9.23 -16.43 13.26
CA TYR A 569 -8.10 -17.34 13.48
C TYR A 569 -8.55 -18.78 13.70
N ARG A 570 -9.70 -19.00 14.38
CA ARG A 570 -10.30 -20.33 14.50
C ARG A 570 -10.81 -20.88 13.18
N ALA A 571 -11.33 -20.01 12.29
CA ALA A 571 -11.72 -20.42 10.94
C ALA A 571 -10.50 -20.85 10.12
N ALA A 572 -9.38 -20.13 10.23
CA ALA A 572 -8.11 -20.55 9.64
C ALA A 572 -7.66 -21.93 10.14
N LEU A 573 -7.69 -22.15 11.46
CA LEU A 573 -7.32 -23.42 12.08
C LEU A 573 -8.29 -24.57 11.78
N ALA A 574 -9.54 -24.28 11.44
CA ALA A 574 -10.50 -25.29 10.97
C ALA A 574 -10.16 -25.80 9.56
N LEU A 575 -9.54 -24.98 8.73
CA LEU A 575 -9.06 -25.34 7.38
C LEU A 575 -7.67 -26.01 7.45
N ASP A 576 -6.79 -25.49 8.31
CA ASP A 576 -5.45 -26.03 8.52
C ASP A 576 -5.09 -25.97 10.03
N ALA A 577 -5.29 -27.09 10.71
CA ALA A 577 -5.00 -27.21 12.14
C ALA A 577 -3.48 -27.09 12.46
N THR A 578 -2.61 -27.15 11.47
CA THR A 578 -1.14 -27.08 11.65
C THR A 578 -0.60 -25.67 11.44
N SER A 579 -1.43 -24.68 11.09
CA SER A 579 -0.99 -23.32 10.85
C SER A 579 -0.38 -22.68 12.11
N SER A 580 0.96 -22.60 12.16
CA SER A 580 1.70 -21.93 13.23
C SER A 580 1.33 -20.47 13.35
N LEU A 581 1.15 -19.77 12.22
CA LEU A 581 0.81 -18.35 12.20
C LEU A 581 -0.58 -18.08 12.79
N ALA A 582 -1.58 -18.88 12.43
CA ALA A 582 -2.93 -18.73 12.97
C ALA A 582 -2.96 -18.98 14.50
N SER A 583 -2.24 -20.02 14.97
CA SER A 583 -2.12 -20.34 16.38
C SER A 583 -1.39 -19.24 17.15
N TYR A 584 -0.29 -18.71 16.59
CA TYR A 584 0.47 -17.62 17.21
C TYR A 584 -0.40 -16.35 17.34
N ARG A 585 -1.08 -15.92 16.28
CA ARG A 585 -1.97 -14.74 16.29
C ARG A 585 -3.14 -14.90 17.28
N LEU A 586 -3.67 -16.10 17.39
CA LEU A 586 -4.68 -16.42 18.41
C LEU A 586 -4.10 -16.27 19.83
N GLY A 587 -2.88 -16.73 20.04
CA GLY A 587 -2.14 -16.57 21.29
C GLY A 587 -1.93 -15.12 21.69
N GLU A 588 -1.58 -14.26 20.73
CA GLU A 588 -1.42 -12.81 20.97
C GLU A 588 -2.72 -12.16 21.50
N VAL A 589 -3.88 -12.48 20.89
CA VAL A 589 -5.16 -11.94 21.35
C VAL A 589 -5.47 -12.42 22.77
N TYR A 590 -5.32 -13.70 23.06
CA TYR A 590 -5.55 -14.21 24.41
C TYR A 590 -4.56 -13.62 25.44
N PHE A 591 -3.30 -13.40 25.07
CA PHE A 591 -2.32 -12.75 25.90
C PHE A 591 -2.73 -11.31 26.24
N GLY A 592 -3.18 -10.53 25.25
CA GLY A 592 -3.73 -9.18 25.45
C GLY A 592 -4.92 -9.16 26.42
N GLN A 593 -5.79 -10.15 26.33
CA GLN A 593 -6.92 -10.34 27.25
C GLN A 593 -6.51 -10.88 28.63
N ARG A 594 -5.22 -11.14 28.87
CA ARG A 594 -4.67 -11.77 30.09
C ARG A 594 -5.24 -13.18 30.35
N ASN A 595 -5.78 -13.83 29.31
CA ASN A 595 -6.17 -15.23 29.37
C ASN A 595 -4.93 -16.11 29.14
N TYR A 596 -4.05 -16.13 30.13
CA TYR A 596 -2.72 -16.74 30.01
C TYR A 596 -2.76 -18.24 29.73
N GLN A 597 -3.81 -18.95 30.22
CA GLN A 597 -3.93 -20.39 29.93
C GLN A 597 -4.24 -20.63 28.44
N ALA A 598 -5.21 -19.92 27.87
CA ALA A 598 -5.54 -20.04 26.46
C ALA A 598 -4.38 -19.54 25.56
N ALA A 599 -3.66 -18.52 26.00
CA ALA A 599 -2.46 -18.01 25.32
C ALA A 599 -1.34 -19.05 25.32
N GLU A 600 -1.06 -19.71 26.48
CA GLU A 600 -0.06 -20.77 26.56
C GLU A 600 -0.39 -21.91 25.60
N ASP A 601 -1.66 -22.37 25.59
CA ASP A 601 -2.11 -23.46 24.70
C ASP A 601 -1.91 -23.08 23.23
N ALA A 602 -2.25 -21.83 22.86
CA ALA A 602 -2.12 -21.34 21.47
C ALA A 602 -0.65 -21.18 21.03
N PHE A 603 0.23 -20.63 21.87
CA PHE A 603 1.66 -20.53 21.54
C PHE A 603 2.33 -21.90 21.45
N ARG A 604 1.94 -22.85 22.31
CA ARG A 604 2.41 -24.25 22.19
C ARG A 604 1.92 -24.91 20.91
N ALA A 605 0.68 -24.63 20.49
CA ALA A 605 0.18 -25.10 19.20
C ALA A 605 0.98 -24.50 18.04
N ALA A 606 1.37 -23.22 18.13
CA ALA A 606 2.20 -22.55 17.14
C ALA A 606 3.59 -23.21 16.99
N LEU A 607 4.23 -23.58 18.11
CA LEU A 607 5.51 -24.30 18.12
C LEU A 607 5.42 -25.73 17.55
N ASN A 608 4.26 -26.37 17.66
CA ASN A 608 4.03 -27.73 17.17
C ASN A 608 3.39 -27.78 15.78
N GLY A 609 3.22 -26.66 15.11
CA GLY A 609 2.61 -26.55 13.80
C GLY A 609 3.58 -26.73 12.62
N ASP A 610 3.30 -26.05 11.52
CA ASP A 610 4.09 -26.10 10.27
C ASP A 610 5.43 -25.32 10.36
N GLY A 611 5.64 -24.53 11.43
CA GLY A 611 6.86 -23.72 11.66
C GLY A 611 7.02 -22.55 10.66
N VAL A 612 5.95 -22.10 10.03
CA VAL A 612 6.00 -21.02 9.02
C VAL A 612 5.17 -19.83 9.49
N PRO A 613 5.75 -18.63 9.39
CA PRO A 613 7.15 -18.24 9.15
C PRO A 613 8.08 -18.58 10.35
N LYS A 614 9.37 -18.71 10.09
CA LYS A 614 10.35 -19.18 11.12
C LYS A 614 10.38 -18.35 12.41
N TRP A 615 10.21 -17.05 12.31
CA TRP A 615 10.22 -16.15 13.48
C TRP A 615 9.15 -16.49 14.53
N ILE A 616 8.15 -17.30 14.19
CA ILE A 616 7.11 -17.74 15.15
C ILE A 616 7.72 -18.53 16.31
N GLU A 617 8.77 -19.30 16.06
CA GLU A 617 9.47 -20.07 17.09
C GLU A 617 9.99 -19.14 18.19
N VAL A 618 10.88 -18.22 17.85
CA VAL A 618 11.48 -17.30 18.83
C VAL A 618 10.43 -16.45 19.56
N TRP A 619 9.43 -15.95 18.85
CA TRP A 619 8.39 -15.13 19.46
C TRP A 619 7.43 -15.94 20.34
N SER A 620 7.12 -17.20 19.99
CA SER A 620 6.29 -18.07 20.82
C SER A 620 7.00 -18.38 22.13
N ASP A 621 8.30 -18.72 22.12
CA ASP A 621 9.08 -18.97 23.31
C ASP A 621 9.21 -17.72 24.20
N LEU A 622 9.44 -16.55 23.59
CA LEU A 622 9.43 -15.26 24.30
C LEU A 622 8.09 -15.01 25.00
N GLN A 623 6.97 -15.21 24.31
CA GLN A 623 5.63 -14.99 24.88
C GLN A 623 5.29 -16.01 25.97
N LEU A 624 5.68 -17.28 25.82
CA LEU A 624 5.56 -18.29 26.88
C LEU A 624 6.35 -17.90 28.12
N GLY A 625 7.57 -17.39 27.94
CA GLY A 625 8.37 -16.84 29.05
C GLY A 625 7.64 -15.71 29.78
N ARG A 626 7.05 -14.77 29.03
CA ARG A 626 6.25 -13.66 29.60
C ARG A 626 5.00 -14.15 30.35
N ILE A 627 4.32 -15.17 29.83
CA ILE A 627 3.17 -15.80 30.52
C ILE A 627 3.60 -16.40 31.85
N PHE A 628 4.75 -17.11 31.90
CA PHE A 628 5.25 -17.71 33.12
C PHE A 628 5.71 -16.67 34.15
N ASP A 629 6.35 -15.58 33.74
CA ASP A 629 6.66 -14.46 34.63
C ASP A 629 5.37 -13.83 35.19
N ALA A 630 4.39 -13.53 34.35
CA ALA A 630 3.10 -12.98 34.77
C ALA A 630 2.34 -13.90 35.76
N SER A 631 2.60 -15.20 35.67
CA SER A 631 2.02 -16.25 36.55
C SER A 631 2.88 -16.58 37.76
N GLY A 632 3.99 -15.86 37.98
CA GLY A 632 4.91 -16.08 39.10
C GLY A 632 5.79 -17.35 38.97
N GLN A 633 5.92 -17.90 37.78
CA GLN A 633 6.66 -19.15 37.52
C GLN A 633 8.03 -18.84 36.89
N ARG A 634 8.86 -18.08 37.62
CA ARG A 634 10.14 -17.54 37.13
C ARG A 634 11.08 -18.58 36.52
N ASP A 635 11.21 -19.76 37.15
CA ASP A 635 12.12 -20.80 36.65
C ASP A 635 11.69 -21.31 35.25
N ARG A 636 10.39 -21.42 35.02
CA ARG A 636 9.86 -21.81 33.72
C ARG A 636 10.06 -20.67 32.68
N ALA A 637 9.88 -19.43 33.13
CA ALA A 637 10.11 -18.25 32.25
C ALA A 637 11.57 -18.20 31.77
N ILE A 638 12.52 -18.40 32.65
CA ILE A 638 13.95 -18.44 32.34
C ILE A 638 14.28 -19.52 31.30
N ASN A 639 13.65 -20.70 31.39
CA ASN A 639 13.88 -21.76 30.41
C ASN A 639 13.36 -21.36 29.02
N GLN A 640 12.16 -20.80 28.94
CA GLN A 640 11.62 -20.36 27.66
C GLN A 640 12.41 -19.20 27.04
N TYR A 641 12.87 -18.23 27.81
CA TYR A 641 13.73 -17.18 27.28
C TYR A 641 15.09 -17.73 26.78
N ARG A 642 15.63 -18.81 27.38
CA ARG A 642 16.81 -19.47 26.84
C ARG A 642 16.52 -20.19 25.54
N GLU A 643 15.39 -20.88 25.42
CA GLU A 643 14.95 -21.51 24.18
C GLU A 643 14.82 -20.45 23.07
N ALA A 644 14.19 -19.30 23.35
CA ALA A 644 14.12 -18.17 22.41
C ALA A 644 15.51 -17.68 21.96
N ILE A 645 16.47 -17.55 22.87
CA ILE A 645 17.84 -17.11 22.55
C ILE A 645 18.58 -18.17 21.70
N GLU A 646 18.37 -19.45 21.97
CA GLU A 646 19.00 -20.56 21.25
C GLU A 646 18.55 -20.67 19.80
N THR A 647 17.40 -20.07 19.42
CA THR A 647 16.98 -19.99 18.01
C THR A 647 17.93 -19.16 17.14
N HIS A 648 18.66 -18.21 17.73
CA HIS A 648 19.50 -17.20 17.05
C HIS A 648 18.73 -16.36 16.02
N ASP A 649 17.40 -16.30 16.12
CA ASP A 649 16.52 -15.50 15.27
C ASP A 649 16.12 -14.22 16.00
N ASP A 650 16.85 -13.13 15.75
CA ASP A 650 16.54 -11.82 16.37
C ASP A 650 15.54 -11.00 15.54
N THR A 651 14.67 -11.66 14.78
CA THR A 651 13.59 -10.98 14.03
C THR A 651 12.81 -10.05 14.94
N SER A 652 12.80 -8.76 14.62
CA SER A 652 12.17 -7.69 15.40
C SER A 652 12.68 -7.59 16.85
N GLY A 653 13.93 -7.94 17.11
CA GLY A 653 14.57 -7.84 18.42
C GLY A 653 14.15 -8.91 19.44
N ALA A 654 13.62 -10.05 18.98
CA ALA A 654 13.09 -11.09 19.87
C ALA A 654 14.15 -11.67 20.81
N VAL A 655 15.36 -11.97 20.31
CA VAL A 655 16.49 -12.48 21.12
C VAL A 655 16.98 -11.43 22.12
N THR A 656 17.05 -10.18 21.69
CA THR A 656 17.39 -9.03 22.54
C THR A 656 16.38 -8.90 23.68
N LEU A 657 15.08 -8.95 23.41
CA LEU A 657 14.01 -8.90 24.40
C LEU A 657 14.04 -10.11 25.34
N ALA A 658 14.32 -11.31 24.84
CA ALA A 658 14.47 -12.51 25.65
C ALA A 658 15.68 -12.39 26.62
N SER A 659 16.80 -11.85 26.13
CA SER A 659 18.00 -11.61 26.91
C SER A 659 17.79 -10.59 28.01
N ASP A 660 17.05 -9.53 27.78
CA ASP A 660 16.64 -8.55 28.78
C ASP A 660 15.67 -9.16 29.80
N SER A 661 14.73 -9.99 29.34
CA SER A 661 13.76 -10.69 30.20
C SER A 661 14.43 -11.72 31.13
N LEU A 662 15.60 -12.24 30.79
CA LEU A 662 16.42 -13.05 31.72
C LEU A 662 16.88 -12.23 32.93
N LYS A 663 17.20 -10.95 32.75
CA LYS A 663 17.68 -10.05 33.82
C LYS A 663 16.51 -9.41 34.57
N HIS A 664 15.47 -9.03 33.83
CA HIS A 664 14.31 -8.28 34.31
C HIS A 664 13.03 -9.06 33.99
N PRO A 665 12.38 -9.70 35.01
CA PRO A 665 11.13 -10.42 34.78
C PRO A 665 10.06 -9.55 34.10
N TYR A 666 9.30 -10.12 33.18
CA TYR A 666 8.19 -9.44 32.59
C TYR A 666 7.10 -9.14 33.63
N LEU A 667 6.71 -7.87 33.72
CA LEU A 667 5.60 -7.42 34.57
C LEU A 667 4.44 -6.95 33.67
N PRO A 668 3.24 -7.54 33.82
CA PRO A 668 2.08 -7.09 33.08
C PRO A 668 1.79 -5.60 33.33
N PRO A 669 1.39 -4.82 32.31
CA PRO A 669 0.99 -3.43 32.50
C PRO A 669 -0.08 -3.30 33.60
N THR A 670 0.08 -2.32 34.51
CA THR A 670 -0.93 -2.00 35.53
C THR A 670 -2.08 -1.26 34.88
N GLY A 671 -3.18 -1.93 34.58
CA GLY A 671 -4.39 -1.39 33.96
C GLY A 671 -5.43 -2.47 33.73
N SER A 672 -6.69 -2.07 33.49
CA SER A 672 -7.73 -3.04 33.09
C SER A 672 -7.37 -3.66 31.74
N PRO A 673 -7.64 -4.95 31.49
CA PRO A 673 -7.54 -5.50 30.14
C PRO A 673 -8.48 -4.75 29.20
N HIS A 674 -8.04 -4.44 28.02
CA HIS A 674 -8.86 -3.80 26.97
C HIS A 674 -9.85 -4.78 26.39
#